data_e6cc1fe7b523ec4a7f3ba5ad0cab4c7f
#
_entry.id   e6cc1fe7b523ec4a7f3ba5ad0cab4c7f
#
_cell.length_a   1.000
_cell.length_b   1.000
_cell.length_c   1.000
_cell.angle_alpha   90.00
_cell.angle_beta   90.00
_cell.angle_gamma   90.00
#
_symmetry.space_group_name_H-M   'P 1'
#
loop_
_entity.id
_entity.type
_entity.pdbx_description
1 polymer ?
#
loop_
_entity_poly.entity_id
_entity_poly.type
_entity_poly.pdbx_seq_one_letter_code
_entity_poly.pdbx_strand_id
1 'polypeptide(L)'
;MDSFNPTTKAQAALQAAVQNAAAAGNPDVRPAHILVALLDQTDGIASPLLKAVGTDPSHIRRQAQDLVDRAPTVGSASAPPQLSRESVAAISAAQKLATELGDEYVSTEHLMVGLADGDSDAAKLLVNNGATPEALRDAFVNVRGTARVTSPDPESTYQALEKYSTDLTAAAREGKLDPVIGRDSEIRRVVQVLSRRTKNNPVLIGEPGVGKTAVVEGLAQRIVAGDVPESLRDKTLVSLDLGAMVAGAKYRGEFEERLKAVLDEIKASAGQIITFIDELHTIVGAGATGDSAMDAGNMIKPMLARGELRLVGATTLEEYRQYIEKDAALERRFQQVYVGEPSVEDTIGILRGLKERYEVHHGVRITDSALVAAATLSDRYITQRFLPDKAIDLVDEAASRLRMEIDSRPVEIDEVERTVRRLEVEEVALGKETDAASKERLDKLRAELADQKEKLNELSARWQSEKSAIDAVRDSKEKLEQLRGEADRAERDGDLGRAAELRYGQIPALEKELEAAIEKTGTDAQEDVMLQEEVGPNDVAEVVSAWTGVPAGRMLEGETAKLLRMEDELGKRVVGQKEPVQAVSDAVRRARAGVADPNRPLGSFLFLGPTGVGKTELAKALAEFLFDDERAMVRIDMSEYGEKHSVARLVGAPPGYVGYESGGQLTEAVRRRPYSVILFDEVEKAHPDVFDVLLQVLDEGRLTDGQGRTVDFRNTILILTSNLGAGGDKDQVMAAVRSAFKPEFINRLDAVLIFDALSPEELVTIVDIALQGLGKRLQARRLTLDVTPKAKEWLAERGFDPLYGARPLRRLVQQAIGDRLAKALLAGDIRDGDTVVVDVAGDGESLTVEAAVDAEVV
;
A
#
# COMPACT_ATOMS: atom_id res chain seq x y z
N MET A 1 38.59 -49.55 5.20
CA MET A 1 38.04 -48.19 5.33
C MET A 1 36.54 -48.36 5.58
N ASP A 2 36.18 -48.72 6.79
CA ASP A 2 34.79 -48.90 7.16
C ASP A 2 34.15 -47.52 7.25
N SER A 3 33.19 -47.33 6.35
CA SER A 3 32.17 -46.29 6.26
C SER A 3 32.47 -44.93 6.90
N PHE A 4 33.29 -44.09 6.23
CA PHE A 4 33.26 -42.66 6.41
C PHE A 4 31.92 -42.19 5.85
N ASN A 5 31.05 -41.69 6.72
CA ASN A 5 29.69 -41.27 6.40
C ASN A 5 29.55 -39.77 6.75
N PRO A 6 29.97 -38.88 5.84
CA PRO A 6 29.88 -37.44 6.11
C PRO A 6 28.48 -36.90 5.96
N THR A 7 28.14 -35.83 6.71
CA THR A 7 26.93 -35.05 6.46
C THR A 7 27.03 -34.35 5.11
N THR A 8 25.90 -33.87 4.58
CA THR A 8 25.84 -33.17 3.29
C THR A 8 26.78 -31.96 3.27
N LYS A 9 26.86 -31.19 4.37
CA LYS A 9 27.73 -30.01 4.48
C LYS A 9 29.21 -30.42 4.64
N ALA A 10 29.48 -31.42 5.40
CA ALA A 10 30.85 -31.95 5.53
C ALA A 10 31.37 -32.48 4.19
N GLN A 11 30.53 -33.16 3.42
CA GLN A 11 30.85 -33.63 2.07
C GLN A 11 31.08 -32.46 1.11
N ALA A 12 30.21 -31.44 1.15
CA ALA A 12 30.35 -30.22 0.33
C ALA A 12 31.66 -29.47 0.66
N ALA A 13 32.02 -29.33 1.94
CA ALA A 13 33.28 -28.72 2.35
C ALA A 13 34.50 -29.47 1.83
N LEU A 14 34.52 -30.82 1.93
CA LEU A 14 35.60 -31.65 1.40
C LEU A 14 35.69 -31.54 -0.14
N GLN A 15 34.58 -31.51 -0.85
CA GLN A 15 34.55 -31.28 -2.29
C GLN A 15 35.08 -29.89 -2.68
N ALA A 16 34.67 -28.85 -1.95
CA ALA A 16 35.17 -27.49 -2.16
C ALA A 16 36.67 -27.39 -1.89
N ALA A 17 37.17 -28.05 -0.86
CA ALA A 17 38.63 -28.14 -0.58
C ALA A 17 39.41 -28.76 -1.75
N VAL A 18 38.90 -29.83 -2.37
CA VAL A 18 39.48 -30.43 -3.56
C VAL A 18 39.47 -29.47 -4.76
N GLN A 19 38.33 -28.80 -4.97
CA GLN A 19 38.22 -27.81 -6.05
C GLN A 19 39.18 -26.63 -5.86
N ASN A 20 39.26 -26.11 -4.64
CA ASN A 20 40.16 -24.99 -4.29
C ASN A 20 41.63 -25.40 -4.48
N ALA A 21 42.02 -26.60 -4.08
CA ALA A 21 43.35 -27.10 -4.30
C ALA A 21 43.67 -27.26 -5.81
N ALA A 22 42.71 -27.76 -6.59
CA ALA A 22 42.83 -27.84 -8.05
C ALA A 22 42.98 -26.48 -8.71
N ALA A 23 42.17 -25.51 -8.30
CA ALA A 23 42.20 -24.13 -8.82
C ALA A 23 43.52 -23.41 -8.50
N ALA A 24 44.06 -23.66 -7.30
CA ALA A 24 45.37 -23.16 -6.86
C ALA A 24 46.57 -23.91 -7.45
N GLY A 25 46.35 -24.99 -8.22
CA GLY A 25 47.43 -25.82 -8.78
C GLY A 25 48.20 -26.63 -7.74
N ASN A 26 47.61 -26.91 -6.60
CA ASN A 26 48.25 -27.71 -5.54
C ASN A 26 48.02 -29.21 -5.81
N PRO A 27 49.09 -30.05 -5.69
CA PRO A 27 48.97 -31.49 -5.94
C PRO A 27 48.22 -32.20 -4.81
N ASP A 28 48.25 -31.65 -3.61
CA ASP A 28 47.66 -32.23 -2.41
C ASP A 28 46.65 -31.32 -1.75
N VAL A 29 45.52 -31.88 -1.31
CA VAL A 29 44.55 -31.23 -0.44
C VAL A 29 45.08 -31.29 0.99
N ARG A 30 45.57 -30.17 1.50
CA ARG A 30 46.09 -30.01 2.87
C ARG A 30 44.99 -29.63 3.85
N PRO A 31 45.16 -29.77 5.17
CA PRO A 31 44.22 -29.35 6.20
C PRO A 31 43.78 -27.89 6.07
N ALA A 32 44.65 -26.97 5.61
CA ALA A 32 44.32 -25.57 5.35
C ALA A 32 43.24 -25.39 4.28
N HIS A 33 43.22 -26.22 3.22
CA HIS A 33 42.15 -26.17 2.20
C HIS A 33 40.80 -26.56 2.78
N ILE A 34 40.77 -27.56 3.68
CA ILE A 34 39.54 -28.00 4.34
C ILE A 34 39.06 -26.93 5.30
N LEU A 35 39.99 -26.30 6.06
CA LEU A 35 39.66 -25.20 6.98
C LEU A 35 39.07 -23.99 6.26
N VAL A 36 39.66 -23.56 5.13
CA VAL A 36 39.13 -22.50 4.30
C VAL A 36 37.75 -22.86 3.78
N ALA A 37 37.57 -24.07 3.25
CA ALA A 37 36.27 -24.50 2.71
C ALA A 37 35.18 -24.58 3.78
N LEU A 38 35.49 -24.94 5.01
CA LEU A 38 34.56 -24.93 6.15
C LEU A 38 34.17 -23.49 6.55
N LEU A 39 35.12 -22.56 6.53
CA LEU A 39 34.87 -21.15 6.88
C LEU A 39 34.19 -20.35 5.76
N ASP A 40 34.23 -20.82 4.53
CA ASP A 40 33.54 -20.21 3.38
C ASP A 40 32.07 -20.65 3.29
N GLN A 41 31.62 -21.62 4.06
CA GLN A 41 30.21 -21.99 4.14
C GLN A 41 29.42 -20.90 4.89
N THR A 42 28.52 -20.20 4.19
CA THR A 42 27.69 -19.14 4.77
C THR A 42 26.77 -19.62 5.90
N ASP A 43 26.28 -20.87 5.78
CA ASP A 43 25.38 -21.51 6.77
C ASP A 43 26.11 -22.61 7.55
N GLY A 44 27.46 -22.57 7.62
CA GLY A 44 28.31 -23.56 8.30
C GLY A 44 28.47 -23.25 9.79
N ILE A 45 28.66 -24.30 10.60
CA ILE A 45 28.86 -24.17 12.05
C ILE A 45 30.29 -23.74 12.41
N ALA A 46 31.24 -23.80 11.47
CA ALA A 46 32.66 -23.50 11.73
C ALA A 46 32.87 -22.06 12.25
N SER A 47 32.21 -21.08 11.67
CA SER A 47 32.27 -19.67 12.10
C SER A 47 31.64 -19.41 13.47
N PRO A 48 30.43 -19.90 13.77
CA PRO A 48 29.84 -19.86 15.12
C PRO A 48 30.72 -20.55 16.17
N LEU A 49 31.29 -21.72 15.84
CA LEU A 49 32.15 -22.46 16.76
C LEU A 49 33.41 -21.69 17.14
N LEU A 50 34.07 -21.02 16.18
CA LEU A 50 35.21 -20.17 16.44
C LEU A 50 34.86 -18.95 17.27
N LYS A 51 33.71 -18.31 17.02
CA LYS A 51 33.21 -17.20 17.83
C LYS A 51 32.96 -17.64 19.28
N ALA A 52 32.35 -18.81 19.48
CA ALA A 52 32.08 -19.35 20.82
C ALA A 52 33.38 -19.58 21.64
N VAL A 53 34.50 -19.85 20.97
CA VAL A 53 35.84 -19.97 21.59
C VAL A 53 36.53 -18.60 21.73
N GLY A 54 35.89 -17.50 21.31
CA GLY A 54 36.45 -16.16 21.40
C GLY A 54 37.45 -15.81 20.28
N THR A 55 37.40 -16.56 19.15
CA THR A 55 38.34 -16.38 18.04
C THR A 55 37.61 -15.76 16.84
N ASP A 56 38.23 -14.76 16.17
CA ASP A 56 37.65 -14.15 14.96
C ASP A 56 37.78 -15.09 13.75
N PRO A 57 36.64 -15.60 13.20
CA PRO A 57 36.64 -16.47 12.04
C PRO A 57 37.30 -15.85 10.80
N SER A 58 37.11 -14.53 10.61
CA SER A 58 37.67 -13.81 9.46
C SER A 58 39.20 -13.73 9.51
N HIS A 59 39.74 -13.63 10.72
CA HIS A 59 41.18 -13.66 10.92
C HIS A 59 41.78 -15.04 10.63
N ILE A 60 41.14 -16.08 11.16
CA ILE A 60 41.58 -17.49 10.91
C ILE A 60 41.47 -17.80 9.42
N ARG A 61 40.40 -17.41 8.76
CA ARG A 61 40.19 -17.63 7.31
C ARG A 61 41.33 -17.02 6.49
N ARG A 62 41.71 -15.78 6.78
CA ARG A 62 42.83 -15.11 6.08
C ARG A 62 44.14 -15.83 6.27
N GLN A 63 44.46 -16.20 7.51
CA GLN A 63 45.68 -16.93 7.81
C GLN A 63 45.69 -18.33 7.19
N ALA A 64 44.56 -19.02 7.15
CA ALA A 64 44.45 -20.32 6.50
C ALA A 64 44.60 -20.16 4.95
N GLN A 65 44.09 -19.08 4.37
CA GLN A 65 44.33 -18.76 2.95
C GLN A 65 45.81 -18.50 2.66
N ASP A 66 46.51 -17.79 3.54
CA ASP A 66 47.96 -17.60 3.39
C ASP A 66 48.73 -18.91 3.41
N LEU A 67 48.29 -19.93 4.20
CA LEU A 67 48.87 -21.27 4.19
C LEU A 67 48.61 -22.01 2.88
N VAL A 68 47.41 -21.82 2.29
CA VAL A 68 47.06 -22.39 0.98
C VAL A 68 47.93 -21.74 -0.11
N ASP A 69 48.07 -20.42 -0.10
CA ASP A 69 48.86 -19.67 -1.11
C ASP A 69 50.35 -20.00 -1.08
N ARG A 70 50.89 -20.41 0.08
CA ARG A 70 52.27 -20.86 0.25
C ARG A 70 52.47 -22.34 -0.07
N ALA A 71 51.41 -23.10 -0.32
CA ALA A 71 51.49 -24.50 -0.65
C ALA A 71 52.22 -24.76 -1.99
N PRO A 72 52.95 -25.85 -2.15
CA PRO A 72 53.61 -26.17 -3.40
C PRO A 72 52.63 -26.25 -4.57
N THR A 73 52.96 -25.63 -5.70
CA THR A 73 52.16 -25.65 -6.94
C THR A 73 52.89 -26.44 -8.02
N VAL A 74 52.14 -27.18 -8.82
CA VAL A 74 52.67 -27.97 -9.94
C VAL A 74 52.17 -27.35 -11.24
N GLY A 75 53.03 -26.99 -12.15
CA GLY A 75 52.80 -26.15 -13.35
C GLY A 75 51.89 -26.76 -14.45
N SER A 76 51.48 -28.03 -14.34
CA SER A 76 50.39 -28.66 -15.11
C SER A 76 50.03 -29.99 -14.46
N ALA A 77 49.03 -29.99 -13.61
CA ALA A 77 48.55 -31.22 -12.98
C ALA A 77 47.68 -32.00 -13.99
N SER A 78 48.16 -33.16 -14.38
CA SER A 78 47.41 -34.10 -15.20
C SER A 78 46.55 -35.07 -14.36
N ALA A 79 46.53 -34.92 -13.04
CA ALA A 79 45.75 -35.73 -12.11
C ALA A 79 45.02 -34.82 -11.08
N PRO A 80 43.82 -35.20 -10.60
CA PRO A 80 43.12 -34.46 -9.55
C PRO A 80 43.92 -34.47 -8.26
N PRO A 81 43.90 -33.39 -7.42
CA PRO A 81 44.56 -33.31 -6.14
C PRO A 81 44.14 -34.47 -5.22
N GLN A 82 45.10 -35.05 -4.50
CA GLN A 82 44.84 -36.13 -3.52
C GLN A 82 44.87 -35.57 -2.10
N LEU A 83 44.16 -36.21 -1.17
CA LEU A 83 44.22 -35.84 0.24
C LEU A 83 45.63 -36.03 0.76
N SER A 84 46.22 -35.02 1.38
CA SER A 84 47.49 -35.12 2.06
C SER A 84 47.42 -36.11 3.23
N ARG A 85 48.55 -36.65 3.67
CA ARG A 85 48.64 -37.55 4.84
C ARG A 85 48.06 -36.88 6.10
N GLU A 86 48.25 -35.59 6.24
CA GLU A 86 47.75 -34.78 7.35
C GLU A 86 46.22 -34.60 7.26
N SER A 87 45.67 -34.39 6.07
CA SER A 87 44.21 -34.28 5.86
C SER A 87 43.52 -35.62 6.15
N VAL A 88 44.11 -36.74 5.76
CA VAL A 88 43.57 -38.07 6.09
C VAL A 88 43.59 -38.29 7.59
N ALA A 89 44.65 -37.85 8.31
CA ALA A 89 44.73 -37.92 9.75
C ALA A 89 43.64 -37.07 10.44
N ALA A 90 43.44 -35.84 9.99
CA ALA A 90 42.39 -34.97 10.52
C ALA A 90 40.98 -35.54 10.31
N ILE A 91 40.68 -36.08 9.14
CA ILE A 91 39.41 -36.76 8.85
C ILE A 91 39.21 -38.01 9.73
N SER A 92 40.28 -38.78 9.96
CA SER A 92 40.25 -39.95 10.84
C SER A 92 40.02 -39.56 12.30
N ALA A 93 40.61 -38.44 12.76
CA ALA A 93 40.34 -37.89 14.09
C ALA A 93 38.87 -37.42 14.23
N ALA A 94 38.33 -36.79 13.21
CA ALA A 94 36.92 -36.39 13.16
C ALA A 94 35.98 -37.62 13.22
N GLN A 95 36.30 -38.69 12.51
CA GLN A 95 35.52 -39.94 12.52
C GLN A 95 35.56 -40.61 13.87
N LYS A 96 36.74 -40.64 14.53
CA LYS A 96 36.90 -41.18 15.87
C LYS A 96 36.05 -40.37 16.88
N LEU A 97 36.06 -39.05 16.79
CA LEU A 97 35.26 -38.19 17.65
C LEU A 97 33.75 -38.44 17.46
N ALA A 98 33.28 -38.58 16.21
CA ALA A 98 31.89 -38.91 15.93
C ALA A 98 31.48 -40.24 16.56
N THR A 99 32.36 -41.26 16.48
CA THR A 99 32.12 -42.58 17.10
C THR A 99 32.08 -42.46 18.63
N GLU A 100 32.98 -41.69 19.25
CA GLU A 100 33.01 -41.48 20.70
C GLU A 100 31.75 -40.79 21.21
N LEU A 101 31.18 -39.86 20.42
CA LEU A 101 29.95 -39.14 20.73
C LEU A 101 28.66 -39.92 20.39
N GLY A 102 28.83 -41.09 19.73
CA GLY A 102 27.69 -41.94 19.32
C GLY A 102 26.91 -41.39 18.16
N ASP A 103 27.57 -40.62 17.30
CA ASP A 103 26.99 -40.00 16.09
C ASP A 103 27.11 -40.96 14.90
N GLU A 104 26.10 -41.03 14.04
CA GLU A 104 26.04 -41.87 12.85
C GLU A 104 26.77 -41.27 11.65
N TYR A 105 26.93 -39.95 11.65
CA TYR A 105 27.54 -39.17 10.57
C TYR A 105 28.69 -38.30 11.11
N VAL A 106 29.67 -38.04 10.25
CA VAL A 106 30.73 -37.06 10.51
C VAL A 106 30.29 -35.70 9.99
N SER A 107 30.05 -34.78 10.88
CA SER A 107 29.59 -33.40 10.55
C SER A 107 30.75 -32.41 10.46
N THR A 108 30.45 -31.16 10.11
CA THR A 108 31.44 -30.10 9.93
C THR A 108 32.15 -29.74 11.23
N GLU A 109 31.49 -29.82 12.38
CA GLU A 109 32.09 -29.62 13.69
C GLU A 109 33.11 -30.72 14.05
N HIS A 110 32.83 -31.97 13.72
CA HIS A 110 33.81 -33.06 13.90
C HIS A 110 35.06 -32.79 13.06
N LEU A 111 34.89 -32.27 11.82
CA LEU A 111 36.03 -31.90 10.97
C LEU A 111 36.81 -30.74 11.57
N MET A 112 36.16 -29.73 12.18
CA MET A 112 36.83 -28.62 12.84
C MET A 112 37.69 -29.06 14.01
N VAL A 113 37.16 -29.93 14.88
CA VAL A 113 37.94 -30.52 16.00
C VAL A 113 39.07 -31.39 15.47
N GLY A 114 38.81 -32.24 14.47
CA GLY A 114 39.83 -33.08 13.86
C GLY A 114 40.94 -32.30 13.13
N LEU A 115 40.64 -31.09 12.60
CA LEU A 115 41.65 -30.22 12.02
C LEU A 115 42.54 -29.56 13.08
N ALA A 116 42.01 -29.31 14.29
CA ALA A 116 42.77 -28.78 15.42
C ALA A 116 43.62 -29.86 16.12
N ASP A 117 43.25 -31.14 15.98
CA ASP A 117 43.93 -32.30 16.59
C ASP A 117 45.07 -32.84 15.68
N GLY A 118 46.31 -32.43 15.94
CA GLY A 118 47.47 -32.88 15.21
C GLY A 118 48.59 -31.83 15.10
N ASP A 119 49.59 -32.14 14.27
CA ASP A 119 50.79 -31.32 14.09
C ASP A 119 50.80 -30.48 12.79
N SER A 120 49.67 -30.43 12.07
CA SER A 120 49.58 -29.70 10.80
C SER A 120 49.70 -28.20 11.00
N ASP A 121 50.05 -27.46 9.95
CA ASP A 121 50.11 -26.00 9.98
C ASP A 121 48.74 -25.38 10.30
N ALA A 122 47.65 -26.00 9.84
CA ALA A 122 46.30 -25.60 10.18
C ALA A 122 45.96 -25.87 11.66
N ALA A 123 46.41 -27.00 12.23
CA ALA A 123 46.23 -27.27 13.65
C ALA A 123 46.95 -26.23 14.51
N LYS A 124 48.24 -25.96 14.18
CA LYS A 124 49.00 -24.92 14.87
C LYS A 124 48.35 -23.54 14.76
N LEU A 125 47.80 -23.21 13.60
CA LEU A 125 47.05 -21.96 13.40
C LEU A 125 45.85 -21.88 14.35
N LEU A 126 45.04 -22.91 14.44
CA LEU A 126 43.86 -22.96 15.30
C LEU A 126 44.26 -22.87 16.78
N VAL A 127 45.18 -23.68 17.22
CA VAL A 127 45.64 -23.72 18.61
C VAL A 127 46.30 -22.41 19.05
N ASN A 128 47.13 -21.78 18.21
CA ASN A 128 47.78 -20.50 18.51
C ASN A 128 46.78 -19.33 18.65
N ASN A 129 45.63 -19.46 18.05
CA ASN A 129 44.53 -18.48 18.17
C ASN A 129 43.46 -18.86 19.21
N GLY A 130 43.76 -19.86 20.07
CA GLY A 130 42.89 -20.27 21.17
C GLY A 130 41.85 -21.34 20.84
N ALA A 131 41.75 -21.75 19.57
CA ALA A 131 40.85 -22.82 19.13
C ALA A 131 41.50 -24.19 19.31
N THR A 132 41.76 -24.60 20.56
CA THR A 132 42.30 -25.90 20.89
C THR A 132 41.24 -27.00 20.70
N PRO A 133 41.65 -28.30 20.51
CA PRO A 133 40.68 -29.39 20.38
C PRO A 133 39.69 -29.49 21.55
N GLU A 134 40.18 -29.23 22.79
CA GLU A 134 39.31 -29.22 23.98
C GLU A 134 38.35 -28.05 23.99
N ALA A 135 38.83 -26.84 23.71
CA ALA A 135 37.97 -25.64 23.65
C ALA A 135 36.90 -25.76 22.56
N LEU A 136 37.29 -26.27 21.40
CA LEU A 136 36.32 -26.52 20.31
C LEU A 136 35.30 -27.60 20.67
N ARG A 137 35.72 -28.65 21.41
CA ARG A 137 34.82 -29.70 21.88
C ARG A 137 33.82 -29.16 22.92
N ASP A 138 34.28 -28.33 23.87
CA ASP A 138 33.40 -27.71 24.87
C ASP A 138 32.42 -26.71 24.21
N ALA A 139 32.90 -25.89 23.29
CA ALA A 139 32.06 -24.96 22.52
C ALA A 139 31.04 -25.72 21.63
N PHE A 140 31.45 -26.85 21.08
CA PHE A 140 30.58 -27.71 20.28
C PHE A 140 29.36 -28.23 21.09
N VAL A 141 29.56 -28.66 22.34
CA VAL A 141 28.46 -29.07 23.22
C VAL A 141 27.48 -27.91 23.46
N ASN A 142 27.99 -26.69 23.61
CA ASN A 142 27.14 -25.50 23.81
C ASN A 142 26.36 -25.09 22.54
N VAL A 143 26.98 -25.23 21.37
CA VAL A 143 26.37 -24.86 20.08
C VAL A 143 25.37 -25.93 19.60
N ARG A 144 25.66 -27.21 19.82
CA ARG A 144 24.82 -28.33 19.39
C ARG A 144 23.74 -28.71 20.42
N GLY A 145 23.99 -28.46 21.71
CA GLY A 145 23.18 -29.01 22.80
C GLY A 145 23.39 -30.53 22.94
N THR A 146 22.34 -31.24 23.35
CA THR A 146 22.36 -32.71 23.57
C THR A 146 21.93 -33.52 22.35
N ALA A 147 21.73 -32.89 21.19
CA ALA A 147 21.24 -33.55 19.96
C ALA A 147 22.37 -34.44 19.36
N ARG A 148 22.02 -35.61 18.82
CA ARG A 148 22.96 -36.54 18.11
C ARG A 148 22.81 -36.34 16.60
N VAL A 149 23.91 -36.55 15.88
CA VAL A 149 23.97 -36.53 14.42
C VAL A 149 23.42 -37.83 13.85
N THR A 150 22.14 -37.94 13.70
CA THR A 150 21.44 -39.14 13.21
C THR A 150 20.85 -38.96 11.79
N SER A 151 21.00 -37.77 11.21
CA SER A 151 20.54 -37.46 9.85
C SER A 151 21.69 -36.99 8.96
N PRO A 152 21.54 -37.03 7.63
CA PRO A 152 22.56 -36.53 6.70
C PRO A 152 22.70 -35.00 6.70
N ASP A 153 21.73 -34.25 7.25
CA ASP A 153 21.71 -32.76 7.28
C ASP A 153 21.37 -32.21 8.67
N PRO A 154 22.12 -32.53 9.74
CA PRO A 154 21.85 -32.09 11.10
C PRO A 154 22.20 -30.61 11.32
N GLU A 155 23.13 -30.06 10.54
CA GLU A 155 23.58 -28.68 10.68
C GLU A 155 22.49 -27.67 10.33
N SER A 156 21.46 -28.09 9.61
CA SER A 156 20.28 -27.25 9.33
C SER A 156 19.40 -26.97 10.57
N THR A 157 19.54 -27.83 11.60
CA THR A 157 18.77 -27.74 12.85
C THR A 157 19.51 -27.05 14.00
N TYR A 158 20.79 -26.76 13.85
CA TYR A 158 21.59 -26.11 14.89
C TYR A 158 21.30 -24.62 14.93
N GLN A 159 21.17 -24.07 16.14
CA GLN A 159 20.77 -22.68 16.35
C GLN A 159 19.47 -22.32 15.59
N ALA A 160 18.53 -23.26 15.58
CA ALA A 160 17.29 -23.10 14.82
C ALA A 160 16.49 -21.88 15.30
N LEU A 161 16.51 -21.61 16.60
CA LEU A 161 15.83 -20.44 17.16
C LEU A 161 16.43 -19.12 16.63
N GLU A 162 17.76 -19.00 16.58
CA GLU A 162 18.43 -17.80 16.07
C GLU A 162 18.19 -17.61 14.56
N LYS A 163 18.11 -18.70 13.80
CA LYS A 163 17.86 -18.65 12.34
C LYS A 163 16.42 -18.34 11.96
N TYR A 164 15.46 -18.83 12.74
CA TYR A 164 14.04 -18.79 12.39
C TYR A 164 13.20 -17.94 13.33
N SER A 165 13.84 -17.11 14.15
CA SER A 165 13.14 -16.16 15.00
C SER A 165 13.89 -14.84 15.10
N THR A 166 13.11 -13.80 15.42
CA THR A 166 13.63 -12.47 15.75
C THR A 166 13.45 -12.23 17.24
N ASP A 167 14.52 -11.90 17.96
CA ASP A 167 14.45 -11.52 19.38
C ASP A 167 13.94 -10.08 19.50
N LEU A 168 12.66 -9.94 19.85
CA LEU A 168 12.03 -8.64 20.04
C LEU A 168 12.54 -7.90 21.28
N THR A 169 12.97 -8.63 22.32
CA THR A 169 13.57 -8.03 23.52
C THR A 169 14.97 -7.49 23.25
N ALA A 170 15.76 -8.17 22.40
CA ALA A 170 17.03 -7.63 21.93
C ALA A 170 16.80 -6.39 21.03
N ALA A 171 15.88 -6.46 20.10
CA ALA A 171 15.52 -5.31 19.25
C ALA A 171 15.01 -4.11 20.08
N ALA A 172 14.24 -4.35 21.16
CA ALA A 172 13.82 -3.32 22.09
C ALA A 172 15.00 -2.68 22.84
N ARG A 173 16.00 -3.50 23.29
CA ARG A 173 17.22 -2.99 23.93
C ARG A 173 18.04 -2.14 22.97
N GLU A 174 18.06 -2.49 21.70
CA GLU A 174 18.78 -1.74 20.66
C GLU A 174 18.04 -0.49 20.18
N GLY A 175 16.79 -0.27 20.63
CA GLY A 175 15.97 0.84 20.20
C GLY A 175 15.44 0.74 18.77
N LYS A 176 15.43 -0.47 18.21
CA LYS A 176 14.97 -0.71 16.83
C LYS A 176 13.45 -0.81 16.66
N LEU A 177 12.72 -1.04 17.77
CA LEU A 177 11.27 -1.13 17.73
C LEU A 177 10.62 0.24 17.74
N ASP A 178 9.51 0.37 17.05
CA ASP A 178 8.71 1.59 17.04
C ASP A 178 8.04 1.85 18.40
N PRO A 179 7.85 3.13 18.78
CA PRO A 179 7.14 3.45 20.01
C PRO A 179 5.68 3.01 19.91
N VAL A 180 5.22 2.27 20.90
CA VAL A 180 3.84 1.76 20.94
C VAL A 180 2.97 2.72 21.74
N ILE A 181 1.97 3.30 21.10
CA ILE A 181 1.07 4.32 21.63
C ILE A 181 -0.36 3.80 21.60
N GLY A 182 -1.13 4.08 22.68
CA GLY A 182 -2.57 3.81 22.73
C GLY A 182 -2.96 2.33 22.89
N ARG A 183 -1.99 1.45 23.24
CA ARG A 183 -2.23 -0.01 23.43
C ARG A 183 -2.01 -0.50 24.85
N ASP A 184 -2.04 0.38 25.83
CA ASP A 184 -1.75 0.05 27.23
C ASP A 184 -2.73 -0.97 27.84
N SER A 185 -3.99 -0.90 27.48
CA SER A 185 -5.02 -1.82 27.97
C SER A 185 -4.81 -3.23 27.46
N GLU A 186 -4.50 -3.39 26.18
CA GLU A 186 -4.26 -4.67 25.52
C GLU A 186 -2.96 -5.29 26.04
N ILE A 187 -1.89 -4.51 26.15
CA ILE A 187 -0.62 -4.99 26.71
C ILE A 187 -0.79 -5.45 28.16
N ARG A 188 -1.48 -4.67 29.02
CA ARG A 188 -1.80 -5.10 30.39
C ARG A 188 -2.60 -6.39 30.41
N ARG A 189 -3.55 -6.54 29.48
CA ARG A 189 -4.34 -7.76 29.38
C ARG A 189 -3.50 -8.96 28.97
N VAL A 190 -2.57 -8.80 28.02
CA VAL A 190 -1.60 -9.83 27.61
C VAL A 190 -0.73 -10.23 28.81
N VAL A 191 -0.15 -9.27 29.53
CA VAL A 191 0.65 -9.50 30.75
C VAL A 191 -0.15 -10.26 31.80
N GLN A 192 -1.41 -9.86 32.03
CA GLN A 192 -2.31 -10.56 32.97
C GLN A 192 -2.57 -12.01 32.54
N VAL A 193 -2.78 -12.27 31.26
CA VAL A 193 -3.02 -13.62 30.74
C VAL A 193 -1.76 -14.49 30.87
N LEU A 194 -0.58 -13.98 30.49
CA LEU A 194 0.71 -14.68 30.62
C LEU A 194 1.04 -15.05 32.06
N SER A 195 0.55 -14.28 33.03
CA SER A 195 0.76 -14.53 34.46
C SER A 195 -0.21 -15.54 35.07
N ARG A 196 -1.18 -16.06 34.33
CA ARG A 196 -2.15 -17.04 34.83
C ARG A 196 -1.53 -18.44 34.97
N ARG A 197 -2.14 -19.26 35.79
CA ARG A 197 -1.78 -20.65 35.95
C ARG A 197 -2.32 -21.56 34.85
N THR A 198 -3.47 -21.22 34.29
CA THR A 198 -4.14 -21.94 33.20
C THR A 198 -4.67 -20.92 32.18
N LYS A 199 -4.87 -21.33 30.91
CA LYS A 199 -5.21 -20.42 29.80
C LYS A 199 -4.26 -19.20 29.74
N ASN A 200 -2.96 -19.48 29.85
CA ASN A 200 -1.90 -18.48 29.97
C ASN A 200 -1.27 -18.12 28.63
N ASN A 201 -1.86 -18.54 27.53
CA ASN A 201 -1.43 -18.19 26.18
C ASN A 201 -2.44 -17.20 25.59
N PRO A 202 -2.13 -15.90 25.50
CA PRO A 202 -3.00 -14.92 24.88
C PRO A 202 -3.03 -15.08 23.37
N VAL A 203 -4.20 -14.92 22.74
CA VAL A 203 -4.34 -14.74 21.30
C VAL A 203 -4.93 -13.38 21.05
N LEU A 204 -4.18 -12.55 20.33
CA LEU A 204 -4.61 -11.23 19.88
C LEU A 204 -5.56 -11.42 18.70
N ILE A 205 -6.79 -10.97 18.86
CA ILE A 205 -7.84 -11.11 17.85
C ILE A 205 -8.26 -9.72 17.38
N GLY A 206 -8.17 -9.48 16.10
CA GLY A 206 -8.57 -8.19 15.51
C GLY A 206 -8.41 -8.21 13.99
N GLU A 207 -8.98 -7.22 13.34
CA GLU A 207 -8.89 -7.05 11.89
C GLU A 207 -7.44 -6.83 11.44
N PRO A 208 -7.11 -7.07 10.16
CA PRO A 208 -5.80 -6.76 9.61
C PRO A 208 -5.49 -5.26 9.76
N GLY A 209 -4.23 -4.91 10.11
CA GLY A 209 -3.81 -3.52 10.19
C GLY A 209 -4.21 -2.75 11.46
N VAL A 210 -4.90 -3.38 12.44
CA VAL A 210 -5.24 -2.70 13.71
C VAL A 210 -4.08 -2.60 14.70
N GLY A 211 -2.90 -3.15 14.39
CA GLY A 211 -1.71 -3.07 15.25
C GLY A 211 -1.58 -4.21 16.26
N LYS A 212 -1.95 -5.44 15.91
CA LYS A 212 -1.74 -6.62 16.75
C LYS A 212 -0.28 -6.86 17.09
N THR A 213 0.61 -6.74 16.12
CA THR A 213 2.06 -6.89 16.28
C THR A 213 2.64 -5.81 17.18
N ALA A 214 2.15 -4.57 17.08
CA ALA A 214 2.56 -3.46 17.95
C ALA A 214 2.29 -3.76 19.44
N VAL A 215 1.19 -4.47 19.79
CA VAL A 215 0.93 -4.89 21.18
C VAL A 215 2.03 -5.80 21.70
N VAL A 216 2.59 -6.67 20.85
CA VAL A 216 3.67 -7.59 21.22
C VAL A 216 5.00 -6.86 21.32
N GLU A 217 5.27 -5.93 20.43
CA GLU A 217 6.45 -5.05 20.49
C GLU A 217 6.43 -4.17 21.75
N GLY A 218 5.26 -3.62 22.10
CA GLY A 218 5.07 -2.90 23.36
C GLY A 218 5.27 -3.78 24.60
N LEU A 219 4.89 -5.06 24.54
CA LEU A 219 5.22 -6.03 25.59
C LEU A 219 6.74 -6.21 25.71
N ALA A 220 7.46 -6.34 24.58
CA ALA A 220 8.93 -6.46 24.59
C ALA A 220 9.59 -5.23 25.23
N GLN A 221 9.14 -4.02 24.86
CA GLN A 221 9.61 -2.77 25.44
C GLN A 221 9.38 -2.71 26.96
N ARG A 222 8.21 -3.13 27.46
CA ARG A 222 7.91 -3.18 28.89
C ARG A 222 8.72 -4.23 29.64
N ILE A 223 9.01 -5.38 29.03
CA ILE A 223 9.90 -6.38 29.61
C ILE A 223 11.29 -5.79 29.81
N VAL A 224 11.82 -5.12 28.82
CA VAL A 224 13.15 -4.48 28.86
C VAL A 224 13.20 -3.33 29.89
N ALA A 225 12.13 -2.52 29.94
CA ALA A 225 11.99 -1.45 30.93
C ALA A 225 11.75 -1.95 32.36
N GLY A 226 11.46 -3.25 32.54
CA GLY A 226 11.11 -3.82 33.86
C GLY A 226 9.69 -3.49 34.33
N ASP A 227 8.85 -2.91 33.47
CA ASP A 227 7.43 -2.56 33.77
C ASP A 227 6.51 -3.74 33.56
N VAL A 228 6.89 -4.89 34.13
CA VAL A 228 6.12 -6.13 34.11
C VAL A 228 6.26 -6.85 35.46
N PRO A 229 5.32 -7.76 35.80
CA PRO A 229 5.45 -8.60 36.99
C PRO A 229 6.79 -9.38 37.02
N GLU A 230 7.29 -9.67 38.24
CA GLU A 230 8.56 -10.36 38.45
C GLU A 230 8.68 -11.67 37.63
N SER A 231 7.56 -12.38 37.44
CA SER A 231 7.51 -13.63 36.65
C SER A 231 7.81 -13.43 35.15
N LEU A 232 7.80 -12.21 34.63
CA LEU A 232 8.03 -11.87 33.22
C LEU A 232 9.29 -11.01 32.99
N ARG A 233 9.91 -10.49 34.07
CA ARG A 233 10.98 -9.47 34.02
C ARG A 233 12.24 -9.93 33.28
N ASP A 234 12.61 -11.20 33.41
CA ASP A 234 13.83 -11.76 32.80
C ASP A 234 13.52 -12.66 31.59
N LYS A 235 12.34 -12.52 31.00
CA LYS A 235 11.95 -13.33 29.84
C LYS A 235 12.42 -12.70 28.54
N THR A 236 12.75 -13.56 27.61
CA THR A 236 13.05 -13.20 26.23
C THR A 236 11.79 -13.41 25.40
N LEU A 237 11.39 -12.40 24.64
CA LEU A 237 10.25 -12.48 23.71
C LEU A 237 10.79 -12.64 22.29
N VAL A 238 10.50 -13.78 21.66
CA VAL A 238 10.94 -14.09 20.30
C VAL A 238 9.75 -14.22 19.35
N SER A 239 9.87 -13.65 18.17
CA SER A 239 8.90 -13.78 17.08
C SER A 239 9.37 -14.87 16.11
N LEU A 240 8.57 -15.92 15.90
CA LEU A 240 8.89 -16.98 14.94
C LEU A 240 8.56 -16.56 13.51
N ASP A 241 9.52 -16.74 12.61
CA ASP A 241 9.33 -16.54 11.18
C ASP A 241 8.99 -17.87 10.50
N LEU A 242 7.71 -18.14 10.35
CA LEU A 242 7.22 -19.34 9.67
C LEU A 242 7.53 -19.33 8.18
N GLY A 243 7.57 -18.16 7.56
CA GLY A 243 7.91 -17.98 6.16
C GLY A 243 9.35 -18.44 5.88
N ALA A 244 10.30 -18.03 6.72
CA ALA A 244 11.71 -18.46 6.64
C ALA A 244 11.87 -19.97 6.88
N MET A 245 11.04 -20.57 7.75
CA MET A 245 11.07 -22.02 7.97
C MET A 245 10.60 -22.82 6.76
N VAL A 246 9.65 -22.30 6.01
CA VAL A 246 9.11 -22.92 4.78
C VAL A 246 10.02 -22.66 3.58
N ALA A 247 10.64 -21.48 3.53
CA ALA A 247 11.51 -21.07 2.43
C ALA A 247 12.71 -22.03 2.30
N GLY A 248 12.92 -22.57 1.08
CA GLY A 248 14.00 -23.50 0.80
C GLY A 248 13.79 -24.94 1.31
N ALA A 249 12.66 -25.25 1.97
CA ALA A 249 12.33 -26.64 2.30
C ALA A 249 11.85 -27.35 1.02
N LYS A 250 12.61 -28.37 0.57
CA LYS A 250 12.27 -29.15 -0.63
C LYS A 250 11.16 -30.16 -0.37
N TYR A 251 11.00 -30.61 0.87
CA TYR A 251 10.02 -31.61 1.30
C TYR A 251 9.39 -31.21 2.63
N ARG A 252 8.18 -31.65 2.85
CA ARG A 252 7.40 -31.43 4.08
C ARG A 252 8.16 -31.79 5.38
N GLY A 253 8.92 -32.88 5.35
CA GLY A 253 9.72 -33.34 6.51
C GLY A 253 10.76 -32.32 6.98
N GLU A 254 11.34 -31.55 6.08
CA GLU A 254 12.34 -30.54 6.45
C GLU A 254 11.75 -29.38 7.27
N PHE A 255 10.53 -28.93 6.93
CA PHE A 255 9.81 -27.92 7.73
C PHE A 255 9.49 -28.46 9.14
N GLU A 256 8.98 -29.71 9.22
CA GLU A 256 8.66 -30.34 10.50
C GLU A 256 9.92 -30.52 11.37
N GLU A 257 11.06 -30.88 10.78
CA GLU A 257 12.34 -30.97 11.47
C GLU A 257 12.84 -29.62 11.99
N ARG A 258 12.76 -28.57 11.17
CA ARG A 258 13.14 -27.19 11.55
C ARG A 258 12.25 -26.69 12.71
N LEU A 259 10.93 -26.82 12.58
CA LEU A 259 9.99 -26.43 13.63
C LEU A 259 10.24 -27.22 14.92
N LYS A 260 10.48 -28.54 14.82
CA LYS A 260 10.81 -29.38 15.97
C LYS A 260 12.10 -28.90 16.65
N ALA A 261 13.13 -28.58 15.91
CA ALA A 261 14.39 -28.07 16.45
C ALA A 261 14.19 -26.78 17.23
N VAL A 262 13.44 -25.81 16.65
CA VAL A 262 13.07 -24.56 17.35
C VAL A 262 12.29 -24.83 18.63
N LEU A 263 11.29 -25.72 18.58
CA LEU A 263 10.48 -26.07 19.74
C LEU A 263 11.31 -26.78 20.83
N ASP A 264 12.25 -27.64 20.47
CA ASP A 264 13.13 -28.31 21.42
C ASP A 264 14.09 -27.32 22.09
N GLU A 265 14.63 -26.30 21.37
CA GLU A 265 15.42 -25.21 21.95
C GLU A 265 14.56 -24.34 22.91
N ILE A 266 13.33 -23.99 22.53
CA ILE A 266 12.41 -23.25 23.42
C ILE A 266 12.15 -24.07 24.69
N LYS A 267 11.92 -25.37 24.57
CA LYS A 267 11.72 -26.26 25.72
C LYS A 267 12.96 -26.33 26.62
N ALA A 268 14.15 -26.40 26.05
CA ALA A 268 15.42 -26.43 26.80
C ALA A 268 15.65 -25.14 27.60
N SER A 269 15.07 -24.00 27.16
CA SER A 269 15.13 -22.71 27.90
C SER A 269 14.36 -22.72 29.23
N ALA A 270 13.69 -23.80 29.60
CA ALA A 270 12.95 -23.97 30.86
C ALA A 270 11.94 -22.82 31.12
N GLY A 271 11.29 -22.34 30.07
CA GLY A 271 10.25 -21.30 30.13
C GLY A 271 10.80 -19.87 30.26
N GLN A 272 12.05 -19.63 29.92
CA GLN A 272 12.64 -18.29 29.81
C GLN A 272 12.18 -17.55 28.55
N ILE A 273 11.74 -18.30 27.54
CA ILE A 273 11.32 -17.76 26.27
C ILE A 273 9.78 -17.66 26.21
N ILE A 274 9.30 -16.52 25.76
CA ILE A 274 7.92 -16.30 25.31
C ILE A 274 7.96 -16.22 23.79
N THR A 275 7.16 -17.04 23.14
CA THR A 275 7.14 -17.16 21.69
C THR A 275 5.97 -16.36 21.13
N PHE A 276 6.21 -15.51 20.16
CA PHE A 276 5.16 -14.87 19.38
C PHE A 276 5.01 -15.54 18.02
N ILE A 277 3.79 -15.79 17.62
CA ILE A 277 3.44 -16.31 16.29
C ILE A 277 2.37 -15.42 15.70
N ASP A 278 2.74 -14.70 14.66
CA ASP A 278 1.77 -14.00 13.84
C ASP A 278 1.04 -14.99 12.92
N GLU A 279 -0.17 -14.67 12.54
CA GLU A 279 -1.03 -15.56 11.74
C GLU A 279 -1.09 -16.99 12.32
N LEU A 280 -1.38 -17.10 13.63
CA LEU A 280 -1.41 -18.38 14.37
C LEU A 280 -2.23 -19.47 13.66
N HIS A 281 -3.25 -19.08 12.89
CA HIS A 281 -4.09 -19.98 12.12
C HIS A 281 -3.31 -20.77 11.07
N THR A 282 -2.18 -20.26 10.56
CA THR A 282 -1.35 -20.96 9.56
C THR A 282 -0.74 -22.25 10.11
N ILE A 283 -0.44 -22.29 11.41
CA ILE A 283 0.11 -23.48 12.06
C ILE A 283 -1.00 -24.47 12.44
N VAL A 284 -2.16 -23.92 12.86
CA VAL A 284 -3.26 -24.73 13.43
C VAL A 284 -4.20 -25.23 12.34
N GLY A 285 -4.40 -24.45 11.28
CA GLY A 285 -5.41 -24.72 10.24
C GLY A 285 -4.91 -25.50 9.04
N ALA A 286 -3.65 -25.74 8.94
CA ALA A 286 -3.04 -26.40 7.78
C ALA A 286 -3.41 -27.90 7.63
N GLY A 287 -4.44 -28.39 8.28
CA GLY A 287 -4.88 -29.78 8.29
C GLY A 287 -6.23 -30.11 7.66
N ALA A 288 -7.02 -29.12 7.19
CA ALA A 288 -8.44 -29.34 6.94
C ALA A 288 -8.85 -29.59 5.48
N THR A 289 -7.99 -29.43 4.50
CA THR A 289 -8.34 -29.67 3.08
C THR A 289 -7.22 -30.46 2.37
N GLY A 290 -7.45 -31.77 2.23
CA GLY A 290 -6.85 -32.67 1.28
C GLY A 290 -5.32 -32.63 1.10
N ASP A 291 -4.66 -33.74 1.41
CA ASP A 291 -3.31 -34.18 1.00
C ASP A 291 -2.05 -33.32 1.27
N SER A 292 -2.15 -32.07 1.75
CA SER A 292 -1.00 -31.18 1.89
C SER A 292 -0.91 -30.40 3.19
N ALA A 293 -1.73 -30.72 4.19
CA ALA A 293 -1.79 -29.93 5.41
C ALA A 293 -0.62 -30.17 6.35
N MET A 294 0.11 -29.12 6.70
CA MET A 294 1.17 -29.12 7.70
C MET A 294 0.59 -29.45 9.08
N ASP A 295 1.02 -30.54 9.69
CA ASP A 295 0.54 -30.97 11.01
C ASP A 295 1.35 -30.38 12.18
N ALA A 296 1.79 -29.12 12.01
CA ALA A 296 2.50 -28.35 13.03
C ALA A 296 1.67 -28.20 14.31
N GLY A 297 0.34 -28.18 14.19
CA GLY A 297 -0.56 -28.14 15.34
C GLY A 297 -0.38 -29.32 16.29
N ASN A 298 -0.12 -30.52 15.78
CA ASN A 298 0.07 -31.71 16.62
C ASN A 298 1.42 -31.70 17.37
N MET A 299 2.39 -30.94 16.93
CA MET A 299 3.66 -30.75 17.64
C MET A 299 3.52 -29.74 18.79
N ILE A 300 2.76 -28.69 18.58
CA ILE A 300 2.58 -27.58 19.54
C ILE A 300 1.58 -27.95 20.65
N LYS A 301 0.50 -28.65 20.34
CA LYS A 301 -0.55 -29.05 21.30
C LYS A 301 -0.04 -29.74 22.56
N PRO A 302 0.87 -30.74 22.49
CA PRO A 302 1.41 -31.40 23.68
C PRO A 302 2.23 -30.44 24.54
N MET A 303 3.00 -29.55 23.96
CA MET A 303 3.84 -28.60 24.68
C MET A 303 3.02 -27.53 25.39
N LEU A 304 1.97 -27.01 24.75
CA LEU A 304 0.99 -26.14 25.38
C LEU A 304 0.24 -26.83 26.52
N ALA A 305 -0.06 -28.13 26.37
CA ALA A 305 -0.73 -28.92 27.38
C ALA A 305 0.12 -29.12 28.65
N ARG A 306 1.43 -29.30 28.49
CA ARG A 306 2.38 -29.45 29.59
C ARG A 306 2.91 -28.13 30.14
N GLY A 307 2.60 -27.00 29.52
CA GLY A 307 3.10 -25.69 29.90
C GLY A 307 4.59 -25.48 29.56
N GLU A 308 5.13 -26.29 28.65
CA GLU A 308 6.51 -26.22 28.16
C GLU A 308 6.70 -25.08 27.16
N LEU A 309 5.60 -24.61 26.52
CA LEU A 309 5.59 -23.50 25.59
C LEU A 309 4.68 -22.37 26.12
N ARG A 310 5.22 -21.16 26.18
CA ARG A 310 4.45 -19.92 26.40
C ARG A 310 4.30 -19.21 25.07
N LEU A 311 3.08 -19.06 24.62
CA LEU A 311 2.77 -18.59 23.29
C LEU A 311 1.86 -17.33 23.35
N VAL A 312 2.22 -16.32 22.61
CA VAL A 312 1.35 -15.20 22.20
C VAL A 312 1.03 -15.41 20.73
N GLY A 313 -0.21 -15.51 20.37
CA GLY A 313 -0.65 -15.64 18.97
C GLY A 313 -1.35 -14.37 18.50
N ALA A 314 -1.33 -14.12 17.21
CA ALA A 314 -2.16 -13.11 16.56
C ALA A 314 -2.94 -13.74 15.40
N THR A 315 -4.20 -13.34 15.21
CA THR A 315 -5.06 -13.82 14.11
C THR A 315 -6.29 -12.93 13.96
N THR A 316 -7.08 -13.12 12.93
CA THR A 316 -8.39 -12.48 12.79
C THR A 316 -9.47 -13.22 13.57
N LEU A 317 -10.64 -12.59 13.79
CA LEU A 317 -11.76 -13.21 14.48
C LEU A 317 -12.32 -14.41 13.71
N GLU A 318 -12.38 -14.29 12.39
CA GLU A 318 -12.90 -15.33 11.51
C GLU A 318 -12.01 -16.57 11.53
N GLU A 319 -10.69 -16.39 11.38
CA GLU A 319 -9.70 -17.45 11.44
C GLU A 319 -9.63 -18.12 12.82
N TYR A 320 -9.75 -17.32 13.89
CA TYR A 320 -9.81 -17.84 15.24
C TYR A 320 -11.01 -18.81 15.43
N ARG A 321 -12.20 -18.40 14.96
CA ARG A 321 -13.41 -19.25 14.98
C ARG A 321 -13.27 -20.48 14.12
N GLN A 322 -12.65 -20.33 12.95
CA GLN A 322 -12.53 -21.45 12.00
C GLN A 322 -11.53 -22.51 12.43
N TYR A 323 -10.39 -22.12 13.01
CA TYR A 323 -9.27 -23.02 13.25
C TYR A 323 -8.98 -23.31 14.73
N ILE A 324 -9.17 -22.34 15.63
CA ILE A 324 -8.81 -22.49 17.05
C ILE A 324 -10.01 -22.87 17.91
N GLU A 325 -11.14 -22.20 17.77
CA GLU A 325 -12.33 -22.41 18.57
C GLU A 325 -12.95 -23.81 18.32
N LYS A 326 -12.83 -24.34 17.12
CA LYS A 326 -13.30 -25.72 16.81
C LYS A 326 -12.44 -26.82 17.43
N ASP A 327 -11.22 -26.52 17.83
CA ASP A 327 -10.32 -27.48 18.47
C ASP A 327 -10.39 -27.34 20.00
N ALA A 328 -11.11 -28.23 20.64
CA ALA A 328 -11.32 -28.22 22.11
C ALA A 328 -10.01 -28.30 22.93
N ALA A 329 -8.91 -28.80 22.37
CA ALA A 329 -7.62 -28.86 23.03
C ALA A 329 -6.93 -27.51 23.05
N LEU A 330 -7.05 -26.73 21.97
CA LEU A 330 -6.51 -25.39 21.84
C LEU A 330 -7.38 -24.36 22.55
N GLU A 331 -8.69 -24.41 22.39
CA GLU A 331 -9.63 -23.47 23.03
C GLU A 331 -9.43 -23.41 24.56
N ARG A 332 -9.12 -24.55 25.18
CA ARG A 332 -8.87 -24.63 26.63
C ARG A 332 -7.53 -24.05 27.07
N ARG A 333 -6.62 -23.76 26.13
CA ARG A 333 -5.25 -23.29 26.40
C ARG A 333 -5.05 -21.83 26.05
N PHE A 334 -5.84 -21.33 25.11
CA PHE A 334 -5.76 -19.96 24.66
C PHE A 334 -6.77 -19.05 25.37
N GLN A 335 -6.40 -17.80 25.53
CA GLN A 335 -7.26 -16.73 26.02
C GLN A 335 -7.31 -15.61 24.98
N GLN A 336 -8.49 -15.29 24.53
CA GLN A 336 -8.73 -14.18 23.61
C GLN A 336 -8.38 -12.85 24.25
N VAL A 337 -7.69 -12.00 23.51
CA VAL A 337 -7.44 -10.59 23.79
C VAL A 337 -7.84 -9.82 22.53
N TYR A 338 -8.94 -9.08 22.63
CA TYR A 338 -9.44 -8.34 21.50
C TYR A 338 -8.61 -7.07 21.28
N VAL A 339 -8.18 -6.83 20.03
CA VAL A 339 -7.46 -5.64 19.58
C VAL A 339 -8.35 -4.93 18.56
N GLY A 340 -9.04 -3.90 19.02
CA GLY A 340 -9.94 -3.12 18.18
C GLY A 340 -9.21 -2.09 17.31
N GLU A 341 -9.93 -1.55 16.33
CA GLU A 341 -9.50 -0.38 15.59
C GLU A 341 -9.36 0.82 16.53
N PRO A 342 -8.24 1.55 16.52
CA PRO A 342 -8.08 2.76 17.34
C PRO A 342 -8.98 3.88 16.83
N SER A 343 -9.30 4.84 17.71
CA SER A 343 -9.99 6.06 17.30
C SER A 343 -9.12 6.94 16.40
N VAL A 344 -9.72 7.90 15.71
CA VAL A 344 -8.99 8.90 14.92
C VAL A 344 -8.01 9.67 15.81
N GLU A 345 -8.42 10.03 17.04
CA GLU A 345 -7.58 10.73 18.01
C GLU A 345 -6.38 9.89 18.45
N ASP A 346 -6.59 8.61 18.77
CA ASP A 346 -5.49 7.68 19.10
C ASP A 346 -4.55 7.50 17.91
N THR A 347 -5.10 7.41 16.70
CA THR A 347 -4.32 7.29 15.47
C THR A 347 -3.44 8.51 15.24
N ILE A 348 -3.94 9.72 15.46
CA ILE A 348 -3.12 10.95 15.39
C ILE A 348 -1.96 10.86 16.41
N GLY A 349 -2.23 10.36 17.62
CA GLY A 349 -1.19 10.12 18.62
C GLY A 349 -0.12 9.14 18.12
N ILE A 350 -0.53 8.04 17.51
CA ILE A 350 0.36 7.04 16.92
C ILE A 350 1.22 7.66 15.81
N LEU A 351 0.60 8.38 14.88
CA LEU A 351 1.31 9.04 13.78
C LEU A 351 2.34 10.06 14.27
N ARG A 352 2.02 10.83 15.32
CA ARG A 352 2.96 11.76 15.95
C ARG A 352 4.18 11.04 16.54
N GLY A 353 3.97 9.86 17.12
CA GLY A 353 5.08 9.05 17.65
C GLY A 353 5.97 8.43 16.56
N LEU A 354 5.40 8.17 15.39
CA LEU A 354 6.14 7.61 14.24
C LEU A 354 6.77 8.68 13.34
N LYS A 355 6.32 9.93 13.44
CA LYS A 355 6.67 11.05 12.57
C LYS A 355 8.19 11.18 12.33
N GLU A 356 8.98 11.24 13.40
CA GLU A 356 10.42 11.47 13.30
C GLU A 356 11.14 10.39 12.50
N ARG A 357 10.72 9.12 12.64
CA ARG A 357 11.28 8.00 11.89
C ARG A 357 10.97 8.08 10.40
N TYR A 358 9.73 8.45 10.05
CA TYR A 358 9.34 8.63 8.63
C TYR A 358 10.03 9.85 8.03
N GLU A 359 10.19 10.94 8.78
CA GLU A 359 10.95 12.11 8.34
C GLU A 359 12.41 11.78 8.04
N VAL A 360 13.04 10.95 8.88
CA VAL A 360 14.43 10.51 8.66
C VAL A 360 14.53 9.56 7.49
N HIS A 361 13.60 8.59 7.39
CA HIS A 361 13.61 7.59 6.33
C HIS A 361 13.48 8.22 4.95
N HIS A 362 12.50 9.13 4.77
CA HIS A 362 12.25 9.78 3.48
C HIS A 362 13.06 11.05 3.27
N GLY A 363 13.64 11.62 4.34
CA GLY A 363 14.39 12.86 4.26
C GLY A 363 13.54 14.09 3.97
N VAL A 364 12.25 14.06 4.34
CA VAL A 364 11.28 15.15 4.17
C VAL A 364 10.69 15.52 5.54
N ARG A 365 10.13 16.72 5.66
CA ARG A 365 9.41 17.14 6.85
C ARG A 365 7.92 16.80 6.73
N ILE A 366 7.29 16.37 7.81
CA ILE A 366 5.87 16.04 7.84
C ILE A 366 5.17 17.00 8.80
N THR A 367 4.19 17.76 8.33
CA THR A 367 3.46 18.70 9.18
C THR A 367 2.47 17.98 10.10
N ASP A 368 2.15 18.55 11.25
CA ASP A 368 1.13 18.00 12.15
C ASP A 368 -0.25 17.97 11.47
N SER A 369 -0.54 18.97 10.66
CA SER A 369 -1.76 19.04 9.86
C SER A 369 -1.87 17.91 8.84
N ALA A 370 -0.75 17.42 8.28
CA ALA A 370 -0.73 16.25 7.42
C ALA A 370 -1.08 14.96 8.19
N LEU A 371 -0.58 14.81 9.42
CA LEU A 371 -0.92 13.65 10.27
C LEU A 371 -2.40 13.64 10.64
N VAL A 372 -2.94 14.80 10.99
CA VAL A 372 -4.38 14.97 11.26
C VAL A 372 -5.19 14.65 9.99
N ALA A 373 -4.76 15.15 8.83
CA ALA A 373 -5.41 14.85 7.55
C ALA A 373 -5.34 13.35 7.24
N ALA A 374 -4.20 12.70 7.43
CA ALA A 374 -4.03 11.27 7.18
C ALA A 374 -4.99 10.41 8.02
N ALA A 375 -5.10 10.70 9.32
CA ALA A 375 -6.02 9.98 10.19
C ALA A 375 -7.49 10.23 9.81
N THR A 376 -7.89 11.49 9.61
CA THR A 376 -9.28 11.85 9.33
C THR A 376 -9.73 11.44 7.93
N LEU A 377 -8.89 11.67 6.91
CA LEU A 377 -9.24 11.31 5.53
C LEU A 377 -9.22 9.80 5.32
N SER A 378 -8.27 9.07 5.93
CA SER A 378 -8.27 7.62 5.83
C SER A 378 -9.48 6.98 6.50
N ASP A 379 -9.87 7.47 7.68
CA ASP A 379 -11.07 6.98 8.36
C ASP A 379 -12.33 7.20 7.53
N ARG A 380 -12.45 8.39 6.95
CA ARG A 380 -13.61 8.78 6.17
C ARG A 380 -13.67 8.15 4.78
N TYR A 381 -12.54 8.06 4.07
CA TYR A 381 -12.51 7.73 2.64
C TYR A 381 -12.00 6.33 2.32
N ILE A 382 -11.26 5.68 3.22
CA ILE A 382 -10.73 4.33 3.02
C ILE A 382 -11.45 3.35 3.94
N THR A 383 -12.57 2.79 3.45
CA THR A 383 -13.46 1.93 4.24
C THR A 383 -13.08 0.45 4.23
N GLN A 384 -12.16 0.02 3.34
CA GLN A 384 -11.76 -1.39 3.20
C GLN A 384 -10.56 -1.77 4.07
N ARG A 385 -9.92 -0.82 4.73
CA ARG A 385 -8.75 -1.01 5.60
C ARG A 385 -9.01 -0.33 6.93
N PHE A 386 -8.26 -0.72 7.95
CA PHE A 386 -8.46 -0.27 9.32
C PHE A 386 -7.35 0.68 9.78
N LEU A 387 -7.69 1.57 10.72
CA LEU A 387 -6.70 2.37 11.43
C LEU A 387 -5.88 1.48 12.39
N PRO A 388 -4.61 1.80 12.65
CA PRO A 388 -3.85 2.96 12.15
C PRO A 388 -3.17 2.72 10.80
N ASP A 389 -3.14 1.49 10.29
CA ASP A 389 -2.37 1.04 9.14
C ASP A 389 -2.63 1.89 7.88
N LYS A 390 -3.91 2.10 7.54
CA LYS A 390 -4.29 2.94 6.39
C LYS A 390 -3.81 4.40 6.51
N ALA A 391 -3.71 4.95 7.72
CA ALA A 391 -3.24 6.30 7.93
C ALA A 391 -1.71 6.39 7.89
N ILE A 392 -1.03 5.37 8.41
CA ILE A 392 0.43 5.24 8.32
C ILE A 392 0.85 5.15 6.86
N ASP A 393 0.23 4.28 6.08
CA ASP A 393 0.53 4.12 4.66
C ASP A 393 0.30 5.41 3.85
N LEU A 394 -0.72 6.21 4.20
CA LEU A 394 -0.93 7.51 3.54
C LEU A 394 0.23 8.48 3.80
N VAL A 395 0.73 8.52 5.03
CA VAL A 395 1.86 9.37 5.39
C VAL A 395 3.13 8.88 4.70
N ASP A 396 3.34 7.58 4.69
CA ASP A 396 4.49 6.93 4.04
C ASP A 396 4.51 7.20 2.53
N GLU A 397 3.38 6.99 1.85
CA GLU A 397 3.26 7.23 0.41
C GLU A 397 3.37 8.72 0.06
N ALA A 398 2.76 9.62 0.86
CA ALA A 398 2.87 11.05 0.64
C ALA A 398 4.32 11.53 0.80
N ALA A 399 5.03 11.04 1.83
CA ALA A 399 6.44 11.36 2.04
C ALA A 399 7.33 10.78 0.93
N SER A 400 7.08 9.55 0.50
CA SER A 400 7.78 8.91 -0.61
C SER A 400 7.59 9.66 -1.93
N ARG A 401 6.35 10.10 -2.21
CA ARG A 401 6.01 10.87 -3.40
C ARG A 401 6.71 12.22 -3.41
N LEU A 402 6.64 12.95 -2.30
CA LEU A 402 7.35 14.23 -2.17
C LEU A 402 8.87 14.05 -2.34
N ARG A 403 9.45 12.99 -1.75
CA ARG A 403 10.86 12.66 -1.94
C ARG A 403 11.20 12.41 -3.40
N MET A 404 10.35 11.67 -4.11
CA MET A 404 10.53 11.42 -5.55
C MET A 404 10.44 12.73 -6.36
N GLU A 405 9.57 13.66 -5.98
CA GLU A 405 9.46 14.99 -6.61
C GLU A 405 10.71 15.84 -6.38
N ILE A 406 11.29 15.80 -5.17
CA ILE A 406 12.57 16.47 -4.85
C ILE A 406 13.74 15.87 -5.66
N ASP A 407 13.76 14.54 -5.81
CA ASP A 407 14.81 13.85 -6.54
C ASP A 407 14.66 13.93 -8.06
N SER A 408 13.44 14.13 -8.56
CA SER A 408 13.15 14.28 -9.98
C SER A 408 13.29 15.74 -10.43
N ARG A 409 13.53 15.94 -11.71
CA ARG A 409 13.53 17.30 -12.28
C ARG A 409 12.11 17.85 -12.32
N PRO A 410 11.89 19.09 -11.87
CA PRO A 410 10.59 19.77 -11.98
C PRO A 410 10.08 19.82 -13.44
N VAL A 411 8.76 19.75 -13.59
CA VAL A 411 8.09 19.76 -14.91
C VAL A 411 8.45 21.02 -15.69
N GLU A 412 8.62 22.15 -15.03
CA GLU A 412 9.01 23.44 -15.61
C GLU A 412 10.37 23.37 -16.31
N ILE A 413 11.36 22.68 -15.69
CA ILE A 413 12.68 22.48 -16.28
C ILE A 413 12.58 21.54 -17.49
N ASP A 414 11.80 20.47 -17.38
CA ASP A 414 11.62 19.49 -18.46
C ASP A 414 10.93 20.13 -19.70
N GLU A 415 9.94 20.99 -19.50
CA GLU A 415 9.28 21.74 -20.58
C GLU A 415 10.23 22.68 -21.31
N VAL A 416 11.04 23.44 -20.56
CA VAL A 416 12.04 24.33 -21.15
C VAL A 416 13.12 23.52 -21.87
N GLU A 417 13.61 22.42 -21.30
CA GLU A 417 14.59 21.54 -21.94
C GLU A 417 14.05 20.93 -23.25
N ARG A 418 12.79 20.48 -23.28
CA ARG A 418 12.14 19.99 -24.51
C ARG A 418 12.04 21.10 -25.56
N THR A 419 11.75 22.32 -25.13
CA THR A 419 11.70 23.48 -26.04
C THR A 419 13.09 23.77 -26.60
N VAL A 420 14.13 23.80 -25.78
CA VAL A 420 15.54 23.99 -26.21
C VAL A 420 15.91 22.89 -27.19
N ARG A 421 15.65 21.62 -26.92
CA ARG A 421 15.97 20.52 -27.83
C ARG A 421 15.24 20.65 -29.16
N ARG A 422 13.98 21.07 -29.17
CA ARG A 422 13.20 21.30 -30.39
C ARG A 422 13.83 22.42 -31.21
N LEU A 423 14.19 23.55 -30.58
CA LEU A 423 14.85 24.67 -31.25
C LEU A 423 16.25 24.32 -31.77
N GLU A 424 17.02 23.49 -31.05
CA GLU A 424 18.32 22.99 -31.53
C GLU A 424 18.17 22.13 -32.78
N VAL A 425 17.16 21.27 -32.83
CA VAL A 425 16.87 20.46 -34.04
C VAL A 425 16.48 21.37 -35.20
N GLU A 426 15.67 22.40 -34.97
CA GLU A 426 15.27 23.38 -36.00
C GLU A 426 16.48 24.23 -36.46
N GLU A 427 17.38 24.64 -35.55
CA GLU A 427 18.63 25.34 -35.87
C GLU A 427 19.49 24.53 -36.83
N VAL A 428 19.70 23.23 -36.55
CA VAL A 428 20.47 22.34 -37.41
C VAL A 428 19.82 22.19 -38.79
N ALA A 429 18.49 22.16 -38.86
CA ALA A 429 17.76 22.07 -40.12
C ALA A 429 17.90 23.36 -40.96
N LEU A 430 17.59 24.52 -40.34
CA LEU A 430 17.69 25.83 -41.01
C LEU A 430 19.12 26.21 -41.35
N GLY A 431 20.11 25.77 -40.58
CA GLY A 431 21.54 26.02 -40.89
C GLY A 431 22.03 25.38 -42.18
N LYS A 432 21.29 24.43 -42.75
CA LYS A 432 21.57 23.79 -44.05
C LYS A 432 20.96 24.53 -45.24
N GLU A 433 20.02 25.44 -44.99
CA GLU A 433 19.31 26.19 -46.01
C GLU A 433 20.10 27.47 -46.36
N THR A 434 20.00 27.92 -47.65
CA THR A 434 20.81 29.03 -48.18
C THR A 434 19.99 30.26 -48.58
N ASP A 435 18.66 30.16 -48.59
CA ASP A 435 17.74 31.23 -48.95
C ASP A 435 17.67 32.34 -47.87
N ALA A 436 17.27 33.55 -48.27
CA ALA A 436 17.26 34.71 -47.41
C ALA A 436 16.21 34.62 -46.27
N ALA A 437 15.06 33.99 -46.55
CA ALA A 437 14.00 33.84 -45.56
C ALA A 437 14.40 32.86 -44.45
N SER A 438 15.03 31.76 -44.81
CA SER A 438 15.56 30.76 -43.85
C SER A 438 16.66 31.34 -42.98
N LYS A 439 17.50 32.25 -43.52
CA LYS A 439 18.52 32.92 -42.72
C LYS A 439 17.94 33.92 -41.72
N GLU A 440 16.95 34.72 -42.12
CA GLU A 440 16.28 35.62 -41.19
C GLU A 440 15.58 34.84 -40.05
N ARG A 441 14.94 33.69 -40.38
CA ARG A 441 14.34 32.82 -39.41
C ARG A 441 15.37 32.17 -38.47
N LEU A 442 16.52 31.78 -38.99
CA LEU A 442 17.63 31.23 -38.21
C LEU A 442 18.16 32.23 -37.20
N ASP A 443 18.32 33.52 -37.58
CA ASP A 443 18.79 34.55 -36.64
C ASP A 443 17.79 34.81 -35.51
N LYS A 444 16.49 34.84 -35.81
CA LYS A 444 15.41 34.93 -34.78
C LYS A 444 15.39 33.70 -33.88
N LEU A 445 15.52 32.51 -34.47
CA LEU A 445 15.52 31.24 -33.72
C LEU A 445 16.75 31.14 -32.80
N ARG A 446 17.90 31.61 -33.20
CA ARG A 446 19.13 31.67 -32.40
C ARG A 446 18.98 32.60 -31.18
N ALA A 447 18.33 33.75 -31.36
CA ALA A 447 18.02 34.63 -30.25
C ALA A 447 17.08 33.93 -29.25
N GLU A 448 15.98 33.32 -29.72
CA GLU A 448 15.04 32.56 -28.87
C GLU A 448 15.73 31.37 -28.20
N LEU A 449 16.59 30.63 -28.90
CA LEU A 449 17.35 29.52 -28.34
C LEU A 449 18.32 30.00 -27.24
N ALA A 450 18.98 31.15 -27.41
CA ALA A 450 19.84 31.71 -26.38
C ALA A 450 19.06 32.06 -25.12
N ASP A 451 17.90 32.74 -25.27
CA ASP A 451 17.01 33.08 -24.14
C ASP A 451 16.49 31.85 -23.40
N GLN A 452 16.06 30.80 -24.15
CA GLN A 452 15.59 29.56 -23.54
C GLN A 452 16.71 28.77 -22.84
N LYS A 453 17.94 28.80 -23.38
CA LYS A 453 19.13 28.20 -22.72
C LYS A 453 19.53 28.96 -21.46
N GLU A 454 19.47 30.28 -21.46
CA GLU A 454 19.71 31.08 -20.25
C GLU A 454 18.68 30.74 -19.15
N LYS A 455 17.40 30.71 -19.51
CA LYS A 455 16.30 30.30 -18.60
C LYS A 455 16.49 28.90 -18.07
N LEU A 456 16.88 27.94 -18.93
CA LEU A 456 17.15 26.54 -18.51
C LEU A 456 18.31 26.49 -17.51
N ASN A 457 19.38 27.24 -17.74
CA ASN A 457 20.53 27.27 -16.85
C ASN A 457 20.17 27.90 -15.49
N GLU A 458 19.40 28.98 -15.48
CA GLU A 458 18.92 29.64 -14.27
C GLU A 458 18.06 28.69 -13.43
N LEU A 459 17.02 28.09 -14.04
CA LEU A 459 16.14 27.15 -13.36
C LEU A 459 16.89 25.91 -12.85
N SER A 460 17.83 25.38 -13.66
CA SER A 460 18.64 24.22 -13.26
C SER A 460 19.59 24.54 -12.12
N ALA A 461 20.20 25.71 -12.10
CA ALA A 461 21.10 26.14 -11.03
C ALA A 461 20.30 26.34 -9.72
N ARG A 462 19.12 26.94 -9.81
CA ARG A 462 18.22 27.15 -8.67
C ARG A 462 17.78 25.81 -8.10
N TRP A 463 17.25 24.91 -8.92
CA TRP A 463 16.86 23.56 -8.50
C TRP A 463 18.00 22.81 -7.82
N GLN A 464 19.23 22.86 -8.40
CA GLN A 464 20.38 22.18 -7.81
C GLN A 464 20.77 22.78 -6.46
N SER A 465 20.62 24.10 -6.28
CA SER A 465 20.88 24.78 -5.00
C SER A 465 19.86 24.37 -3.95
N GLU A 466 18.56 24.40 -4.29
CA GLU A 466 17.48 24.00 -3.40
C GLU A 466 17.63 22.51 -2.98
N LYS A 467 17.87 21.63 -3.95
CA LYS A 467 18.09 20.19 -3.68
C LYS A 467 19.28 19.96 -2.74
N SER A 468 20.40 20.66 -2.98
CA SER A 468 21.60 20.52 -2.14
C SER A 468 21.35 20.98 -0.69
N ALA A 469 20.52 21.99 -0.49
CA ALA A 469 20.14 22.47 0.83
C ALA A 469 19.28 21.43 1.57
N ILE A 470 18.30 20.84 0.88
CA ILE A 470 17.42 19.77 1.42
C ILE A 470 18.25 18.54 1.80
N ASP A 471 19.16 18.10 0.92
CA ASP A 471 20.04 16.96 1.20
C ASP A 471 20.95 17.20 2.42
N ALA A 472 21.47 18.41 2.60
CA ALA A 472 22.28 18.76 3.76
C ALA A 472 21.49 18.70 5.07
N VAL A 473 20.23 19.16 5.08
CA VAL A 473 19.32 19.05 6.23
C VAL A 473 19.04 17.58 6.55
N ARG A 474 18.78 16.75 5.54
CA ARG A 474 18.56 15.31 5.73
C ARG A 474 19.77 14.63 6.36
N ASP A 475 20.96 14.81 5.79
CA ASP A 475 22.19 14.18 6.26
C ASP A 475 22.52 14.58 7.71
N SER A 476 22.16 15.82 8.09
CA SER A 476 22.31 16.30 9.48
C SER A 476 21.31 15.63 10.42
N LYS A 477 20.04 15.42 10.00
CA LYS A 477 19.02 14.71 10.78
C LYS A 477 19.40 13.23 10.99
N GLU A 478 19.86 12.56 9.94
CA GLU A 478 20.32 11.17 10.03
C GLU A 478 21.47 10.98 11.01
N LYS A 479 22.46 11.87 10.95
CA LYS A 479 23.57 11.89 11.92
C LYS A 479 23.10 12.13 13.35
N LEU A 480 22.13 13.03 13.53
CA LEU A 480 21.57 13.35 14.83
C LEU A 480 20.89 12.11 15.46
N GLU A 481 20.13 11.37 14.69
CA GLU A 481 19.47 10.16 15.16
C GLU A 481 20.47 9.06 15.50
N GLN A 482 21.50 8.89 14.67
CA GLN A 482 22.59 7.96 14.96
C GLN A 482 23.27 8.30 16.28
N LEU A 483 23.59 9.58 16.53
CA LEU A 483 24.22 10.02 17.77
C LEU A 483 23.32 9.87 18.99
N ARG A 484 22.01 10.12 18.86
CA ARG A 484 21.01 9.87 19.91
C ARG A 484 20.94 8.37 20.25
N GLY A 485 20.87 7.51 19.22
CA GLY A 485 20.90 6.07 19.40
C GLY A 485 22.20 5.55 20.04
N GLU A 486 23.35 6.16 19.74
CA GLU A 486 24.62 5.85 20.40
C GLU A 486 24.62 6.30 21.86
N ALA A 487 24.12 7.50 22.16
CA ALA A 487 24.03 8.02 23.52
C ALA A 487 23.17 7.14 24.42
N ASP A 488 22.01 6.68 23.91
CA ASP A 488 21.11 5.79 24.63
C ASP A 488 21.68 4.39 24.85
N ARG A 489 22.51 3.91 23.91
CA ARG A 489 23.25 2.65 24.09
C ARG A 489 24.35 2.79 25.13
N ALA A 490 25.15 3.84 25.04
CA ALA A 490 26.22 4.10 25.99
C ALA A 490 25.70 4.26 27.43
N GLU A 491 24.54 4.89 27.61
CA GLU A 491 23.90 5.03 28.93
C GLU A 491 23.45 3.66 29.47
N ARG A 492 22.84 2.81 28.64
CA ARG A 492 22.42 1.45 29.02
C ARG A 492 23.61 0.54 29.34
N ASP A 493 24.71 0.69 28.60
CA ASP A 493 25.93 -0.10 28.82
C ASP A 493 26.77 0.42 30.02
N GLY A 494 26.32 1.52 30.66
CA GLY A 494 26.96 2.13 31.82
C GLY A 494 28.16 3.00 31.48
N ASP A 495 28.45 3.28 30.22
CA ASP A 495 29.47 4.23 29.77
C ASP A 495 28.93 5.66 29.83
N LEU A 496 28.76 6.16 31.07
CA LEU A 496 28.25 7.50 31.34
C LEU A 496 29.17 8.61 30.79
N GLY A 497 30.46 8.31 30.57
CA GLY A 497 31.41 9.27 29.98
C GLY A 497 31.09 9.51 28.51
N ARG A 498 30.90 8.46 27.73
CA ARG A 498 30.53 8.52 26.31
C ARG A 498 29.14 9.10 26.13
N ALA A 499 28.17 8.67 26.94
CA ALA A 499 26.81 9.21 26.93
C ALA A 499 26.78 10.73 27.20
N ALA A 500 27.56 11.23 28.17
CA ALA A 500 27.66 12.65 28.46
C ALA A 500 28.33 13.43 27.32
N GLU A 501 29.41 12.91 26.72
CA GLU A 501 30.07 13.54 25.57
C GLU A 501 29.10 13.72 24.40
N LEU A 502 28.31 12.69 24.11
CA LEU A 502 27.32 12.73 23.03
C LEU A 502 26.19 13.72 23.36
N ARG A 503 25.53 13.58 24.54
CA ARG A 503 24.34 14.38 24.90
C ARG A 503 24.64 15.87 25.15
N TYR A 504 25.78 16.19 25.72
CA TYR A 504 26.10 17.57 26.06
C TYR A 504 27.12 18.25 25.13
N GLY A 505 27.76 17.48 24.26
CA GLY A 505 28.76 17.97 23.31
C GLY A 505 28.29 17.90 21.85
N GLN A 506 28.21 16.69 21.31
CA GLN A 506 28.02 16.49 19.85
C GLN A 506 26.58 16.74 19.40
N ILE A 507 25.59 16.24 20.13
CA ILE A 507 24.17 16.40 19.79
C ILE A 507 23.76 17.88 19.74
N PRO A 508 24.02 18.73 20.80
CA PRO A 508 23.63 20.14 20.75
C PRO A 508 24.36 20.95 19.67
N ALA A 509 25.59 20.55 19.33
CA ALA A 509 26.35 21.22 18.27
C ALA A 509 25.67 20.96 16.89
N LEU A 510 25.30 19.72 16.65
CA LEU A 510 24.64 19.32 15.40
C LEU A 510 23.20 19.85 15.30
N GLU A 511 22.48 19.93 16.45
CA GLU A 511 21.15 20.57 16.52
C GLU A 511 21.20 22.03 16.11
N LYS A 512 22.25 22.77 16.59
CA LYS A 512 22.45 24.16 16.20
C LYS A 512 22.82 24.32 14.72
N GLU A 513 23.61 23.41 14.17
CA GLU A 513 23.89 23.40 12.72
C GLU A 513 22.63 23.13 11.91
N LEU A 514 21.79 22.19 12.37
CA LEU A 514 20.51 21.86 11.74
C LEU A 514 19.54 23.06 11.79
N GLU A 515 19.40 23.73 12.94
CA GLU A 515 18.58 24.94 13.06
C GLU A 515 19.06 26.05 12.11
N ALA A 516 20.38 26.28 12.02
CA ALA A 516 20.93 27.27 11.11
C ALA A 516 20.75 26.90 9.63
N ALA A 517 20.71 25.60 9.30
CA ALA A 517 20.42 25.12 7.94
C ALA A 517 18.93 25.33 7.61
N ILE A 518 18.03 25.01 8.54
CA ILE A 518 16.58 25.23 8.39
C ILE A 518 16.23 26.71 8.29
N GLU A 519 16.89 27.58 9.07
CA GLU A 519 16.69 29.03 8.96
C GLU A 519 17.10 29.58 7.59
N LYS A 520 18.17 29.04 6.99
CA LYS A 520 18.60 29.44 5.64
C LYS A 520 17.61 29.02 4.58
N THR A 521 17.03 27.82 4.68
CA THR A 521 15.98 27.35 3.76
C THR A 521 14.67 28.10 3.96
N GLY A 522 14.34 28.52 5.20
CA GLY A 522 13.09 29.23 5.52
C GLY A 522 13.09 30.74 5.25
N THR A 523 14.24 31.40 5.13
CA THR A 523 14.32 32.84 4.86
C THR A 523 14.19 33.22 3.39
N ASP A 524 14.43 32.30 2.48
CA ASP A 524 14.18 32.48 1.04
C ASP A 524 12.72 32.15 0.62
N ALA A 525 11.86 31.77 1.57
CA ALA A 525 10.50 31.27 1.35
C ALA A 525 9.45 32.39 1.24
N GLN A 526 9.66 33.38 0.40
CA GLN A 526 8.56 34.23 -0.08
C GLN A 526 8.46 34.20 -1.60
N GLU A 527 7.46 33.51 -2.07
CA GLU A 527 6.77 33.60 -3.37
C GLU A 527 7.27 32.74 -4.54
N ASP A 528 8.41 31.99 -4.47
CA ASP A 528 8.86 31.31 -5.70
C ASP A 528 9.73 30.04 -5.49
N VAL A 529 9.43 29.22 -4.47
CA VAL A 529 10.18 27.98 -4.19
C VAL A 529 9.78 26.90 -5.21
N MET A 530 10.79 26.31 -5.91
CA MET A 530 10.53 25.25 -6.89
C MET A 530 10.28 23.88 -6.27
N LEU A 531 10.82 23.61 -5.08
CA LEU A 531 10.72 22.33 -4.39
C LEU A 531 9.97 22.49 -3.07
N GLN A 532 8.91 21.73 -2.89
CA GLN A 532 8.22 21.63 -1.62
C GLN A 532 9.04 20.73 -0.68
N GLU A 533 9.27 21.17 0.56
CA GLU A 533 10.11 20.46 1.55
C GLU A 533 9.27 19.73 2.59
N GLU A 534 7.99 20.04 2.69
CA GLU A 534 7.10 19.55 3.73
C GLU A 534 5.90 18.82 3.16
N VAL A 535 5.62 17.66 3.71
CA VAL A 535 4.36 16.96 3.46
C VAL A 535 3.24 17.70 4.19
N GLY A 536 2.34 18.27 3.42
CA GLY A 536 1.16 18.96 3.91
C GLY A 536 -0.13 18.14 3.81
N PRO A 537 -1.27 18.70 4.26
CA PRO A 537 -2.58 18.08 4.12
C PRO A 537 -2.97 17.81 2.65
N ASN A 538 -2.51 18.66 1.72
CA ASN A 538 -2.80 18.55 0.28
C ASN A 538 -2.15 17.30 -0.31
N ASP A 539 -0.89 17.01 0.06
CA ASP A 539 -0.16 15.83 -0.43
C ASP A 539 -0.85 14.55 0.03
N VAL A 540 -1.27 14.51 1.29
CA VAL A 540 -2.06 13.40 1.84
C VAL A 540 -3.40 13.25 1.10
N ALA A 541 -4.09 14.36 0.83
CA ALA A 541 -5.36 14.35 0.10
C ALA A 541 -5.19 13.88 -1.35
N GLU A 542 -4.05 14.20 -2.00
CA GLU A 542 -3.74 13.69 -3.33
C GLU A 542 -3.52 12.17 -3.34
N VAL A 543 -2.86 11.61 -2.33
CA VAL A 543 -2.71 10.15 -2.19
C VAL A 543 -4.08 9.50 -1.98
N VAL A 544 -4.91 10.04 -1.08
CA VAL A 544 -6.28 9.56 -0.89
C VAL A 544 -7.07 9.63 -2.20
N SER A 545 -6.90 10.71 -2.97
CA SER A 545 -7.53 10.87 -4.28
C SER A 545 -7.08 9.78 -5.26
N ALA A 546 -5.79 9.48 -5.31
CA ALA A 546 -5.26 8.42 -6.17
C ALA A 546 -5.82 7.04 -5.82
N TRP A 547 -6.00 6.73 -4.52
CA TRP A 547 -6.53 5.45 -4.06
C TRP A 547 -8.03 5.30 -4.20
N THR A 548 -8.79 6.38 -3.96
CA THR A 548 -10.25 6.34 -3.89
C THR A 548 -10.93 6.86 -5.15
N GLY A 549 -10.22 7.64 -5.96
CA GLY A 549 -10.76 8.36 -7.11
C GLY A 549 -11.55 9.63 -6.73
N VAL A 550 -11.53 10.05 -5.47
CA VAL A 550 -12.19 11.30 -5.01
C VAL A 550 -11.22 12.47 -5.14
N PRO A 551 -11.59 13.60 -5.77
CA PRO A 551 -10.65 14.69 -6.03
C PRO A 551 -10.11 15.37 -4.77
N ALA A 552 -8.76 15.46 -4.67
CA ALA A 552 -8.02 15.93 -3.50
C ALA A 552 -8.28 17.40 -3.15
N GLY A 553 -8.24 18.30 -4.13
CA GLY A 553 -8.35 19.75 -3.91
C GLY A 553 -9.67 20.20 -3.28
N ARG A 554 -10.64 19.31 -3.23
CA ARG A 554 -11.96 19.58 -2.65
C ARG A 554 -12.18 18.95 -1.28
N MET A 555 -11.27 18.12 -0.82
CA MET A 555 -11.32 17.51 0.52
C MET A 555 -10.95 18.51 1.62
N LEU A 556 -10.14 19.51 1.30
CA LEU A 556 -9.52 20.42 2.28
C LEU A 556 -10.01 21.87 2.17
N GLU A 557 -10.31 22.37 0.96
CA GLU A 557 -10.77 23.75 0.79
C GLU A 557 -12.27 23.87 0.70
N GLY A 558 -12.86 24.62 1.62
CA GLY A 558 -14.14 25.27 1.42
C GLY A 558 -15.31 24.38 0.98
N GLU A 559 -15.32 23.08 1.33
CA GLU A 559 -16.47 22.19 1.07
C GLU A 559 -17.77 22.89 1.52
N THR A 560 -17.70 23.61 2.63
CA THR A 560 -18.82 24.41 3.15
C THR A 560 -19.24 25.51 2.19
N ALA A 561 -18.31 26.29 1.63
CA ALA A 561 -18.61 27.38 0.71
C ALA A 561 -19.13 26.86 -0.64
N LYS A 562 -18.63 25.71 -1.10
CA LYS A 562 -19.10 25.04 -2.31
C LYS A 562 -20.51 24.49 -2.11
N LEU A 563 -20.77 23.81 -1.00
CA LEU A 563 -22.09 23.26 -0.66
C LEU A 563 -23.15 24.36 -0.49
N LEU A 564 -22.76 25.56 -0.03
CA LEU A 564 -23.66 26.71 0.07
C LEU A 564 -24.08 27.26 -1.30
N ARG A 565 -23.32 27.04 -2.37
CA ARG A 565 -23.62 27.47 -3.75
C ARG A 565 -24.07 26.32 -4.65
N MET A 566 -24.43 25.17 -4.07
CA MET A 566 -24.74 23.94 -4.80
C MET A 566 -25.90 24.13 -5.78
N GLU A 567 -26.94 24.87 -5.39
CA GLU A 567 -28.09 25.12 -6.26
C GLU A 567 -27.69 25.91 -7.51
N ASP A 568 -26.85 26.92 -7.37
CA ASP A 568 -26.40 27.75 -8.49
C ASP A 568 -25.59 26.92 -9.49
N GLU A 569 -24.69 26.03 -8.96
CA GLU A 569 -23.88 25.18 -9.81
C GLU A 569 -24.70 24.08 -10.53
N LEU A 570 -25.60 23.43 -9.81
CA LEU A 570 -26.51 22.46 -10.42
C LEU A 570 -27.45 23.11 -11.40
N GLY A 571 -27.94 24.33 -11.12
CA GLY A 571 -28.82 25.10 -11.97
C GLY A 571 -28.21 25.51 -13.31
N LYS A 572 -26.89 25.60 -13.42
CA LYS A 572 -26.20 25.85 -14.70
C LYS A 572 -26.40 24.69 -15.71
N ARG A 573 -26.65 23.49 -15.24
CA ARG A 573 -26.85 22.29 -16.08
C ARG A 573 -28.30 21.84 -16.12
N VAL A 574 -29.03 22.00 -15.02
CA VAL A 574 -30.42 21.54 -14.87
C VAL A 574 -31.34 22.71 -14.85
N VAL A 575 -31.96 22.99 -15.99
CA VAL A 575 -32.83 24.16 -16.20
C VAL A 575 -34.27 23.84 -15.76
N GLY A 576 -34.92 24.77 -15.10
CA GLY A 576 -36.37 24.72 -14.80
C GLY A 576 -36.79 23.85 -13.61
N GLN A 577 -35.86 23.16 -12.96
CA GLN A 577 -36.16 22.18 -11.90
C GLN A 577 -35.72 22.68 -10.50
N LYS A 578 -36.20 23.86 -10.09
CA LYS A 578 -35.75 24.49 -8.83
C LYS A 578 -36.07 23.68 -7.59
N GLU A 579 -37.29 23.11 -7.47
CA GLU A 579 -37.69 22.32 -6.28
C GLU A 579 -36.86 21.04 -6.14
N PRO A 580 -36.66 20.21 -7.19
CA PRO A 580 -35.76 19.05 -7.13
C PRO A 580 -34.29 19.40 -6.81
N VAL A 581 -33.74 20.44 -7.42
CA VAL A 581 -32.36 20.89 -7.18
C VAL A 581 -32.20 21.35 -5.74
N GLN A 582 -33.11 22.10 -5.18
CA GLN A 582 -33.04 22.57 -3.79
C GLN A 582 -33.19 21.42 -2.82
N ALA A 583 -34.11 20.49 -3.00
CA ALA A 583 -34.35 19.38 -2.10
C ALA A 583 -33.12 18.42 -2.03
N VAL A 584 -32.50 18.16 -3.19
CA VAL A 584 -31.26 17.37 -3.26
C VAL A 584 -30.12 18.09 -2.57
N SER A 585 -29.96 19.41 -2.80
CA SER A 585 -28.92 20.21 -2.17
C SER A 585 -29.05 20.23 -0.65
N ASP A 586 -30.28 20.39 -0.13
CA ASP A 586 -30.53 20.38 1.31
C ASP A 586 -30.27 19.03 1.96
N ALA A 587 -30.58 17.91 1.29
CA ALA A 587 -30.28 16.58 1.80
C ALA A 587 -28.77 16.32 1.85
N VAL A 588 -28.04 16.67 0.80
CA VAL A 588 -26.59 16.57 0.77
C VAL A 588 -25.93 17.43 1.86
N ARG A 589 -26.42 18.68 2.05
CA ARG A 589 -25.92 19.53 3.14
C ARG A 589 -26.16 18.93 4.51
N ARG A 590 -27.35 18.38 4.79
CA ARG A 590 -27.64 17.70 6.08
C ARG A 590 -26.70 16.54 6.32
N ALA A 591 -26.45 15.71 5.31
CA ALA A 591 -25.53 14.59 5.42
C ALA A 591 -24.09 15.04 5.67
N ARG A 592 -23.63 16.06 4.96
CA ARG A 592 -22.27 16.60 5.10
C ARG A 592 -22.06 17.39 6.38
N ALA A 593 -23.10 18.02 6.91
CA ALA A 593 -23.05 18.69 8.21
C ALA A 593 -23.12 17.73 9.42
N GLY A 594 -23.21 16.41 9.19
CA GLY A 594 -23.30 15.41 10.26
C GLY A 594 -24.62 15.41 11.02
N VAL A 595 -25.69 16.01 10.45
CA VAL A 595 -27.03 16.10 11.08
C VAL A 595 -27.92 14.92 10.64
N ALA A 596 -27.56 14.24 9.53
CA ALA A 596 -28.27 13.04 9.08
C ALA A 596 -27.77 11.79 9.83
N ASP A 597 -28.56 10.70 9.74
CA ASP A 597 -28.18 9.41 10.31
C ASP A 597 -26.91 8.88 9.64
N PRO A 598 -25.81 8.64 10.37
CA PRO A 598 -24.54 8.21 9.80
C PRO A 598 -24.58 6.79 9.20
N ASN A 599 -25.62 6.01 9.50
CA ASN A 599 -25.77 4.65 8.99
C ASN A 599 -26.56 4.58 7.69
N ARG A 600 -27.01 5.70 7.15
CA ARG A 600 -27.78 5.77 5.89
C ARG A 600 -26.95 6.34 4.75
N PRO A 601 -27.33 6.09 3.48
CA PRO A 601 -26.75 6.78 2.32
C PRO A 601 -26.79 8.31 2.46
N LEU A 602 -25.88 9.02 1.78
CA LEU A 602 -25.85 10.50 1.78
C LEU A 602 -27.17 11.14 1.32
N GLY A 603 -27.93 10.43 0.49
CA GLY A 603 -29.28 10.83 0.06
C GLY A 603 -29.94 9.73 -0.76
N SER A 604 -31.25 9.68 -0.68
CA SER A 604 -32.09 8.70 -1.39
C SER A 604 -33.34 9.38 -1.95
N PHE A 605 -33.47 9.40 -3.28
CA PHE A 605 -34.46 10.20 -3.98
C PHE A 605 -35.23 9.38 -5.01
N LEU A 606 -36.53 9.66 -5.12
CA LEU A 606 -37.35 9.17 -6.23
C LEU A 606 -37.68 10.37 -7.13
N PHE A 607 -37.18 10.37 -8.37
CA PHE A 607 -37.45 11.38 -9.39
C PHE A 607 -38.59 10.95 -10.29
N LEU A 608 -39.68 11.72 -10.27
CA LEU A 608 -40.90 11.48 -11.04
C LEU A 608 -41.07 12.52 -12.14
N GLY A 609 -41.67 12.16 -13.23
CA GLY A 609 -42.02 13.13 -14.28
C GLY A 609 -41.77 12.58 -15.69
N PRO A 610 -42.15 13.34 -16.72
CA PRO A 610 -42.01 12.92 -18.12
C PRO A 610 -40.60 12.67 -18.55
N THR A 611 -40.42 12.01 -19.67
CA THR A 611 -39.11 11.78 -20.27
C THR A 611 -38.49 13.09 -20.76
N GLY A 612 -37.17 13.28 -20.60
CA GLY A 612 -36.43 14.43 -21.18
C GLY A 612 -36.55 15.74 -20.41
N VAL A 613 -37.05 15.78 -19.16
CA VAL A 613 -37.15 16.96 -18.31
C VAL A 613 -35.92 17.21 -17.42
N GLY A 614 -34.86 16.33 -17.49
CA GLY A 614 -33.60 16.56 -16.77
C GLY A 614 -33.31 15.62 -15.60
N LYS A 615 -34.13 14.58 -15.33
CA LYS A 615 -33.90 13.62 -14.22
C LYS A 615 -32.50 13.02 -14.23
N THR A 616 -32.08 12.45 -15.37
CA THR A 616 -30.73 11.86 -15.52
C THR A 616 -29.64 12.94 -15.55
N GLU A 617 -29.94 14.14 -16.04
CA GLU A 617 -28.99 15.24 -16.07
C GLU A 617 -28.68 15.76 -14.66
N LEU A 618 -29.69 15.81 -13.77
CA LEU A 618 -29.46 16.15 -12.36
C LEU A 618 -28.54 15.11 -11.67
N ALA A 619 -28.73 13.81 -11.94
CA ALA A 619 -27.86 12.78 -11.41
C ALA A 619 -26.40 12.93 -11.88
N LYS A 620 -26.20 13.27 -13.17
CA LYS A 620 -24.88 13.55 -13.74
C LYS A 620 -24.25 14.81 -13.16
N ALA A 621 -25.03 15.90 -13.09
CA ALA A 621 -24.56 17.15 -12.50
C ALA A 621 -24.17 16.98 -11.04
N LEU A 622 -24.89 16.14 -10.30
CA LEU A 622 -24.62 15.82 -8.92
C LEU A 622 -23.30 15.00 -8.78
N ALA A 623 -23.10 14.02 -9.65
CA ALA A 623 -21.85 13.24 -9.68
C ALA A 623 -20.65 14.14 -10.00
N GLU A 624 -20.76 15.02 -10.99
CA GLU A 624 -19.70 15.98 -11.32
C GLU A 624 -19.47 16.98 -10.18
N PHE A 625 -20.53 17.49 -9.57
CA PHE A 625 -20.42 18.45 -8.49
C PHE A 625 -19.77 17.87 -7.23
N LEU A 626 -20.13 16.63 -6.83
CA LEU A 626 -19.66 16.01 -5.59
C LEU A 626 -18.33 15.29 -5.77
N PHE A 627 -18.12 14.68 -6.93
CA PHE A 627 -16.99 13.76 -7.17
C PHE A 627 -16.08 14.22 -8.32
N ASP A 628 -16.35 15.39 -8.94
CA ASP A 628 -15.58 15.96 -10.06
C ASP A 628 -15.47 15.07 -11.30
N ASP A 629 -16.27 14.03 -11.35
CA ASP A 629 -16.29 13.06 -12.46
C ASP A 629 -17.72 12.65 -12.76
N GLU A 630 -18.22 13.01 -13.92
CA GLU A 630 -19.54 12.56 -14.41
C GLU A 630 -19.61 11.03 -14.47
N ARG A 631 -18.45 10.34 -14.60
CA ARG A 631 -18.34 8.88 -14.61
C ARG A 631 -18.45 8.25 -13.21
N ALA A 632 -18.48 9.05 -12.15
CA ALA A 632 -18.82 8.60 -10.81
C ALA A 632 -20.30 8.25 -10.64
N MET A 633 -21.09 8.37 -11.73
CA MET A 633 -22.47 7.89 -11.79
C MET A 633 -22.51 6.44 -12.26
N VAL A 634 -23.04 5.55 -11.42
CA VAL A 634 -23.36 4.15 -11.78
C VAL A 634 -24.81 4.09 -12.22
N ARG A 635 -25.06 3.81 -13.50
CA ARG A 635 -26.42 3.65 -14.03
C ARG A 635 -26.81 2.19 -14.12
N ILE A 636 -27.96 1.86 -13.55
CA ILE A 636 -28.57 0.53 -13.58
C ILE A 636 -29.96 0.66 -14.20
N ASP A 637 -30.18 0.04 -15.35
CA ASP A 637 -31.48 0.03 -16.04
C ASP A 637 -32.37 -1.04 -15.42
N MET A 638 -33.43 -0.63 -14.76
CA MET A 638 -34.32 -1.55 -14.04
C MET A 638 -35.19 -2.40 -14.96
N SER A 639 -35.27 -2.06 -16.26
CA SER A 639 -35.90 -2.93 -17.23
C SER A 639 -35.24 -4.30 -17.41
N GLU A 640 -33.94 -4.37 -17.09
CA GLU A 640 -33.20 -5.66 -17.11
C GLU A 640 -33.47 -6.52 -15.87
N TYR A 641 -34.17 -5.99 -14.86
CA TYR A 641 -34.42 -6.63 -13.56
C TYR A 641 -35.92 -6.87 -13.32
N GLY A 642 -36.68 -7.05 -14.38
CA GLY A 642 -38.13 -7.36 -14.33
C GLY A 642 -38.44 -8.79 -13.87
N GLU A 643 -37.45 -9.69 -13.85
CA GLU A 643 -37.65 -11.10 -13.47
C GLU A 643 -36.98 -11.40 -12.11
N LYS A 644 -37.56 -12.33 -11.34
CA LYS A 644 -37.03 -12.72 -10.02
C LYS A 644 -35.57 -13.18 -10.06
N HIS A 645 -35.16 -13.88 -11.10
CA HIS A 645 -33.80 -14.39 -11.25
C HIS A 645 -32.75 -13.28 -11.47
N SER A 646 -33.17 -12.15 -12.01
CA SER A 646 -32.25 -11.04 -12.28
C SER A 646 -31.81 -10.30 -11.00
N VAL A 647 -32.55 -10.42 -9.90
CA VAL A 647 -32.16 -9.84 -8.58
C VAL A 647 -30.81 -10.40 -8.12
N ALA A 648 -30.53 -11.69 -8.35
CA ALA A 648 -29.24 -12.30 -8.03
C ALA A 648 -28.07 -11.68 -8.83
N ARG A 649 -28.32 -11.12 -10.02
CA ARG A 649 -27.30 -10.38 -10.79
C ARG A 649 -26.96 -9.03 -10.16
N LEU A 650 -27.91 -8.45 -9.43
CA LEU A 650 -27.70 -7.17 -8.76
C LEU A 650 -26.77 -7.30 -7.55
N VAL A 651 -26.99 -8.33 -6.72
CA VAL A 651 -26.33 -8.54 -5.41
C VAL A 651 -25.20 -9.57 -5.51
N GLY A 652 -25.25 -10.49 -6.45
CA GLY A 652 -24.39 -11.66 -6.57
C GLY A 652 -25.15 -12.95 -6.36
N ALA A 653 -24.75 -13.98 -7.09
CA ALA A 653 -25.37 -15.30 -6.97
C ALA A 653 -24.91 -16.01 -5.68
N PRO A 654 -25.78 -16.73 -4.99
CA PRO A 654 -25.37 -17.53 -3.82
C PRO A 654 -24.46 -18.70 -4.22
N PRO A 655 -23.71 -19.29 -3.26
CA PRO A 655 -22.81 -20.42 -3.52
C PRO A 655 -23.50 -21.56 -4.27
N GLY A 656 -22.86 -22.06 -5.31
CA GLY A 656 -23.37 -23.17 -6.13
C GLY A 656 -24.21 -22.78 -7.35
N TYR A 657 -24.46 -21.50 -7.58
CA TYR A 657 -25.15 -21.00 -8.77
C TYR A 657 -24.17 -20.43 -9.80
N VAL A 658 -24.56 -20.45 -11.08
CA VAL A 658 -23.77 -19.87 -12.18
C VAL A 658 -23.64 -18.35 -11.96
N GLY A 659 -22.40 -17.83 -11.99
CA GLY A 659 -22.12 -16.41 -11.75
C GLY A 659 -21.70 -16.07 -10.31
N TYR A 660 -21.51 -17.05 -9.42
CA TYR A 660 -21.02 -16.84 -8.06
C TYR A 660 -19.67 -16.10 -8.01
N GLU A 661 -18.74 -16.41 -8.93
CA GLU A 661 -17.41 -15.80 -8.96
C GLU A 661 -17.40 -14.35 -9.48
N SER A 662 -18.43 -13.93 -10.23
CA SER A 662 -18.44 -12.62 -10.91
C SER A 662 -18.91 -11.45 -10.02
N GLY A 663 -19.42 -11.73 -8.81
CA GLY A 663 -20.00 -10.71 -7.93
C GLY A 663 -21.30 -10.11 -8.47
N GLY A 664 -21.97 -9.25 -7.69
CA GLY A 664 -23.18 -8.54 -8.13
C GLY A 664 -22.85 -7.24 -8.84
N GLN A 665 -23.64 -6.87 -9.83
CA GLN A 665 -23.41 -5.66 -10.62
C GLN A 665 -23.45 -4.38 -9.76
N LEU A 666 -24.38 -4.28 -8.82
CA LEU A 666 -24.49 -3.17 -7.89
C LEU A 666 -23.39 -3.23 -6.83
N THR A 667 -23.20 -4.37 -6.19
CA THR A 667 -22.24 -4.53 -5.08
C THR A 667 -20.81 -4.35 -5.56
N GLU A 668 -20.42 -4.88 -6.73
CA GLU A 668 -19.08 -4.67 -7.31
C GLU A 668 -18.86 -3.23 -7.77
N ALA A 669 -19.86 -2.57 -8.34
CA ALA A 669 -19.73 -1.17 -8.76
C ALA A 669 -19.47 -0.26 -7.56
N VAL A 670 -20.21 -0.43 -6.46
CA VAL A 670 -20.05 0.36 -5.24
C VAL A 670 -18.76 -0.01 -4.49
N ARG A 671 -18.40 -1.29 -4.46
CA ARG A 671 -17.14 -1.73 -3.87
C ARG A 671 -15.93 -1.09 -4.55
N ARG A 672 -15.96 -0.96 -5.88
CA ARG A 672 -14.89 -0.30 -6.65
C ARG A 672 -14.91 1.22 -6.53
N ARG A 673 -16.10 1.81 -6.37
CA ARG A 673 -16.31 3.26 -6.24
C ARG A 673 -17.31 3.54 -5.11
N PRO A 674 -16.84 3.53 -3.85
CA PRO A 674 -17.72 3.76 -2.70
C PRO A 674 -18.31 5.17 -2.68
N TYR A 675 -17.73 6.11 -3.41
CA TYR A 675 -18.22 7.47 -3.61
C TYR A 675 -18.83 7.58 -5.01
N SER A 676 -20.13 7.40 -5.11
CA SER A 676 -20.82 7.40 -6.39
C SER A 676 -22.28 7.82 -6.27
N VAL A 677 -22.84 8.33 -7.38
CA VAL A 677 -24.28 8.49 -7.55
C VAL A 677 -24.79 7.23 -8.25
N ILE A 678 -25.71 6.52 -7.63
CA ILE A 678 -26.32 5.32 -8.19
C ILE A 678 -27.68 5.71 -8.75
N LEU A 679 -27.82 5.59 -10.05
CA LEU A 679 -29.03 5.87 -10.78
C LEU A 679 -29.74 4.57 -11.15
N PHE A 680 -30.86 4.29 -10.51
CA PHE A 680 -31.80 3.23 -10.90
C PHE A 680 -32.82 3.81 -11.87
N ASP A 681 -32.68 3.50 -13.14
CA ASP A 681 -33.53 4.09 -14.19
C ASP A 681 -34.76 3.19 -14.46
N GLU A 682 -35.93 3.80 -14.62
CA GLU A 682 -37.24 3.14 -14.90
C GLU A 682 -37.63 2.09 -13.82
N VAL A 683 -37.58 2.49 -12.55
CA VAL A 683 -37.79 1.59 -11.40
C VAL A 683 -39.14 0.91 -11.37
N GLU A 684 -40.16 1.46 -12.03
CA GLU A 684 -41.47 0.82 -12.18
C GLU A 684 -41.45 -0.50 -12.96
N LYS A 685 -40.37 -0.79 -13.68
CA LYS A 685 -40.19 -2.03 -14.47
C LYS A 685 -39.52 -3.14 -13.66
N ALA A 686 -38.98 -2.83 -12.48
CA ALA A 686 -38.26 -3.76 -11.64
C ALA A 686 -39.17 -4.78 -10.96
N HIS A 687 -38.65 -6.01 -10.72
CA HIS A 687 -39.34 -6.98 -9.88
C HIS A 687 -39.46 -6.48 -8.43
N PRO A 688 -40.59 -6.75 -7.72
CA PRO A 688 -40.77 -6.32 -6.33
C PRO A 688 -39.62 -6.72 -5.37
N ASP A 689 -38.98 -7.86 -5.56
CA ASP A 689 -37.85 -8.33 -4.73
C ASP A 689 -36.62 -7.40 -4.80
N VAL A 690 -36.48 -6.57 -5.85
CA VAL A 690 -35.43 -5.56 -5.95
C VAL A 690 -35.58 -4.51 -4.85
N PHE A 691 -36.82 -4.09 -4.60
CA PHE A 691 -37.11 -3.10 -3.57
C PHE A 691 -36.83 -3.62 -2.16
N ASP A 692 -37.04 -4.92 -1.93
CA ASP A 692 -36.74 -5.56 -0.64
C ASP A 692 -35.21 -5.57 -0.38
N VAL A 693 -34.41 -5.74 -1.41
CA VAL A 693 -32.94 -5.58 -1.34
C VAL A 693 -32.55 -4.13 -1.06
N LEU A 694 -33.16 -3.18 -1.77
CA LEU A 694 -32.88 -1.74 -1.58
C LEU A 694 -33.29 -1.24 -0.20
N LEU A 695 -34.31 -1.84 0.45
CA LEU A 695 -34.69 -1.47 1.82
C LEU A 695 -33.51 -1.65 2.80
N GLN A 696 -32.72 -2.71 2.64
CA GLN A 696 -31.53 -2.90 3.49
C GLN A 696 -30.51 -1.79 3.30
N VAL A 697 -30.28 -1.37 2.05
CA VAL A 697 -29.38 -0.26 1.75
C VAL A 697 -29.89 1.06 2.34
N LEU A 698 -31.19 1.33 2.20
CA LEU A 698 -31.82 2.56 2.70
C LEU A 698 -31.81 2.67 4.23
N ASP A 699 -31.88 1.53 4.93
CA ASP A 699 -31.93 1.49 6.40
C ASP A 699 -30.57 1.44 7.07
N GLU A 700 -29.69 0.57 6.56
CA GLU A 700 -28.43 0.23 7.21
C GLU A 700 -27.23 0.78 6.46
N GLY A 701 -27.41 1.41 5.27
CA GLY A 701 -26.32 1.90 4.42
C GLY A 701 -25.34 0.83 3.99
N ARG A 702 -25.74 -0.44 4.02
CA ARG A 702 -24.88 -1.57 3.67
C ARG A 702 -25.68 -2.68 2.98
N LEU A 703 -24.99 -3.49 2.19
CA LEU A 703 -25.57 -4.65 1.52
C LEU A 703 -24.57 -5.81 1.54
N THR A 704 -25.00 -6.98 1.97
CA THR A 704 -24.18 -8.19 1.92
C THR A 704 -24.32 -8.85 0.56
N ASP A 705 -23.20 -9.06 -0.14
CA ASP A 705 -23.17 -9.72 -1.43
C ASP A 705 -23.39 -11.25 -1.35
N GLY A 706 -23.54 -11.90 -2.49
CA GLY A 706 -23.70 -13.35 -2.56
C GLY A 706 -22.51 -14.16 -2.03
N GLN A 707 -21.35 -13.53 -1.81
CA GLN A 707 -20.15 -14.13 -1.24
C GLN A 707 -20.01 -13.89 0.26
N GLY A 708 -20.98 -13.22 0.89
CA GLY A 708 -20.97 -12.90 2.32
C GLY A 708 -20.17 -11.62 2.67
N ARG A 709 -19.71 -10.85 1.69
CA ARG A 709 -18.99 -9.60 1.91
C ARG A 709 -19.98 -8.46 2.10
N THR A 710 -19.75 -7.62 3.08
CA THR A 710 -20.55 -6.42 3.31
C THR A 710 -20.00 -5.25 2.50
N VAL A 711 -20.84 -4.65 1.66
CA VAL A 711 -20.54 -3.48 0.84
C VAL A 711 -21.17 -2.25 1.48
N ASP A 712 -20.39 -1.19 1.63
CA ASP A 712 -20.77 0.07 2.29
C ASP A 712 -21.37 1.04 1.27
N PHE A 713 -22.60 1.51 1.53
CA PHE A 713 -23.35 2.45 0.73
C PHE A 713 -23.50 3.83 1.39
N ARG A 714 -22.94 4.04 2.59
CA ARG A 714 -23.11 5.29 3.36
C ARG A 714 -22.59 6.52 2.62
N ASN A 715 -21.63 6.35 1.74
CA ASN A 715 -21.05 7.42 0.93
C ASN A 715 -21.67 7.53 -0.47
N THR A 716 -22.78 6.87 -0.73
CA THR A 716 -23.46 6.91 -2.03
C THR A 716 -24.71 7.77 -1.99
N ILE A 717 -25.14 8.26 -3.15
CA ILE A 717 -26.44 8.87 -3.35
C ILE A 717 -27.26 7.98 -4.26
N LEU A 718 -28.45 7.60 -3.80
CA LEU A 718 -29.36 6.73 -4.52
C LEU A 718 -30.41 7.59 -5.22
N ILE A 719 -30.52 7.50 -6.53
CA ILE A 719 -31.52 8.18 -7.35
C ILE A 719 -32.30 7.12 -8.12
N LEU A 720 -33.58 7.10 -7.88
CA LEU A 720 -34.50 6.24 -8.60
C LEU A 720 -35.31 7.12 -9.56
N THR A 721 -35.41 6.75 -10.83
CA THR A 721 -36.23 7.51 -11.79
C THR A 721 -37.45 6.70 -12.21
N SER A 722 -38.58 7.40 -12.38
CA SER A 722 -39.80 6.79 -12.88
C SER A 722 -40.60 7.77 -13.73
N ASN A 723 -41.40 7.22 -14.63
CA ASN A 723 -42.35 7.96 -15.47
C ASN A 723 -43.81 7.78 -15.00
N LEU A 724 -44.01 7.21 -13.82
CA LEU A 724 -45.34 6.99 -13.24
C LEU A 724 -46.09 8.32 -13.06
N GLY A 725 -47.36 8.36 -13.52
CA GLY A 725 -48.19 9.53 -13.39
C GLY A 725 -47.78 10.75 -14.23
N ALA A 726 -46.87 10.58 -15.21
CA ALA A 726 -46.38 11.66 -16.05
C ALA A 726 -47.55 12.40 -16.75
N GLY A 727 -47.59 13.74 -16.56
CA GLY A 727 -48.65 14.58 -17.11
C GLY A 727 -49.90 14.76 -16.21
N GLY A 728 -49.96 14.10 -15.06
CA GLY A 728 -50.97 14.27 -14.04
C GLY A 728 -50.60 15.39 -13.04
N ASP A 729 -51.59 15.82 -12.26
CA ASP A 729 -51.34 16.72 -11.12
C ASP A 729 -50.59 15.99 -9.98
N LYS A 730 -50.06 16.71 -8.99
CA LYS A 730 -49.25 16.18 -7.88
C LYS A 730 -49.95 15.05 -7.12
N ASP A 731 -51.28 15.16 -6.94
CA ASP A 731 -52.06 14.15 -6.22
C ASP A 731 -52.20 12.85 -7.03
N GLN A 732 -52.43 12.99 -8.34
CA GLN A 732 -52.50 11.82 -9.27
C GLN A 732 -51.15 11.12 -9.39
N VAL A 733 -50.07 11.86 -9.49
CA VAL A 733 -48.70 11.30 -9.52
C VAL A 733 -48.41 10.53 -8.23
N MET A 734 -48.73 11.13 -7.06
CA MET A 734 -48.52 10.46 -5.77
C MET A 734 -49.44 9.26 -5.56
N ALA A 735 -50.67 9.27 -6.10
CA ALA A 735 -51.54 8.11 -6.08
C ALA A 735 -50.97 6.94 -6.93
N ALA A 736 -50.43 7.24 -8.12
CA ALA A 736 -49.77 6.24 -8.95
C ALA A 736 -48.54 5.63 -8.25
N VAL A 737 -47.72 6.43 -7.59
CA VAL A 737 -46.55 5.98 -6.81
C VAL A 737 -46.98 5.07 -5.65
N ARG A 738 -48.00 5.45 -4.90
CA ARG A 738 -48.53 4.63 -3.78
C ARG A 738 -49.12 3.30 -4.25
N SER A 739 -49.63 3.26 -5.48
CA SER A 739 -50.11 2.03 -6.08
C SER A 739 -48.99 1.10 -6.57
N ALA A 740 -47.88 1.67 -7.01
CA ALA A 740 -46.75 0.93 -7.60
C ALA A 740 -45.73 0.42 -6.53
N PHE A 741 -45.54 1.20 -5.48
CA PHE A 741 -44.51 0.91 -4.46
C PHE A 741 -45.10 0.67 -3.08
N LYS A 742 -44.48 -0.24 -2.30
CA LYS A 742 -44.88 -0.50 -0.91
C LYS A 742 -44.73 0.80 -0.08
N PRO A 743 -45.67 1.11 0.82
CA PRO A 743 -45.57 2.31 1.69
C PRO A 743 -44.25 2.36 2.50
N GLU A 744 -43.78 1.20 2.90
CA GLU A 744 -42.53 1.05 3.65
C GLU A 744 -41.34 1.55 2.84
N PHE A 745 -41.27 1.26 1.55
CA PHE A 745 -40.20 1.72 0.67
C PHE A 745 -40.21 3.24 0.48
N ILE A 746 -41.41 3.81 0.23
CA ILE A 746 -41.56 5.25 0.04
C ILE A 746 -41.15 6.04 1.29
N ASN A 747 -41.49 5.52 2.47
CA ASN A 747 -41.18 6.18 3.74
C ASN A 747 -39.68 6.14 4.12
N ARG A 748 -38.87 5.33 3.43
CA ARG A 748 -37.41 5.26 3.63
C ARG A 748 -36.62 6.20 2.75
N LEU A 749 -37.24 6.73 1.71
CA LEU A 749 -36.65 7.74 0.84
C LEU A 749 -36.61 9.11 1.52
N ASP A 750 -35.55 9.86 1.31
CA ASP A 750 -35.41 11.22 1.83
C ASP A 750 -36.41 12.19 1.17
N ALA A 751 -36.64 12.04 -0.14
CA ALA A 751 -37.65 12.81 -0.83
C ALA A 751 -38.15 12.11 -2.09
N VAL A 752 -39.43 12.42 -2.42
CA VAL A 752 -40.07 12.10 -3.70
C VAL A 752 -40.21 13.44 -4.44
N LEU A 753 -39.50 13.56 -5.57
CA LEU A 753 -39.36 14.83 -6.30
C LEU A 753 -40.00 14.74 -7.66
N ILE A 754 -40.88 15.69 -7.93
CA ILE A 754 -41.63 15.78 -9.19
C ILE A 754 -40.93 16.80 -10.09
N PHE A 755 -40.59 16.37 -11.29
CA PHE A 755 -40.00 17.22 -12.33
C PHE A 755 -41.09 17.73 -13.24
N ASP A 756 -41.14 19.05 -13.37
CA ASP A 756 -42.13 19.75 -14.19
C ASP A 756 -41.79 19.66 -15.69
N ALA A 757 -42.80 19.85 -16.52
CA ALA A 757 -42.62 20.00 -17.95
C ALA A 757 -41.85 21.30 -18.24
N LEU A 758 -40.99 21.30 -19.24
CA LEU A 758 -40.16 22.44 -19.60
C LEU A 758 -40.98 23.52 -20.33
N SER A 759 -40.78 24.79 -19.95
CA SER A 759 -41.34 25.93 -20.64
C SER A 759 -40.57 26.28 -21.93
N PRO A 760 -41.14 27.03 -22.87
CA PRO A 760 -40.45 27.47 -24.10
C PRO A 760 -39.16 28.25 -23.80
N GLU A 761 -39.13 29.08 -22.76
CA GLU A 761 -37.98 29.89 -22.36
C GLU A 761 -36.84 28.99 -21.79
N GLU A 762 -37.22 27.98 -21.04
CA GLU A 762 -36.27 26.98 -20.51
C GLU A 762 -35.64 26.13 -21.63
N LEU A 763 -36.42 25.85 -22.69
CA LEU A 763 -35.93 25.13 -23.87
C LEU A 763 -34.84 25.92 -24.61
N VAL A 764 -34.99 27.25 -24.73
CA VAL A 764 -33.95 28.11 -25.32
C VAL A 764 -32.65 28.04 -24.49
N THR A 765 -32.79 28.05 -23.17
CA THR A 765 -31.61 27.91 -22.27
C THR A 765 -30.91 26.56 -22.45
N ILE A 766 -31.69 25.46 -22.65
CA ILE A 766 -31.15 24.13 -22.93
C ILE A 766 -30.45 24.09 -24.31
N VAL A 767 -30.93 24.81 -25.30
CA VAL A 767 -30.28 25.02 -26.60
C VAL A 767 -28.91 25.67 -26.37
N ASP A 768 -28.83 26.71 -25.55
CA ASP A 768 -27.55 27.40 -25.26
C ASP A 768 -26.52 26.43 -24.62
N ILE A 769 -26.94 25.62 -23.68
CA ILE A 769 -26.09 24.58 -23.08
C ILE A 769 -25.60 23.58 -24.14
N ALA A 770 -26.47 23.13 -25.04
CA ALA A 770 -26.10 22.20 -26.11
C ALA A 770 -25.11 22.83 -27.11
N LEU A 771 -25.31 24.12 -27.44
CA LEU A 771 -24.42 24.89 -28.31
C LEU A 771 -23.07 25.15 -27.68
N GLN A 772 -22.99 25.44 -26.37
CA GLN A 772 -21.73 25.56 -25.65
C GLN A 772 -20.94 24.25 -25.71
N GLY A 773 -21.57 23.09 -25.60
CA GLY A 773 -20.95 21.79 -25.75
C GLY A 773 -20.40 21.53 -27.16
N LEU A 774 -21.07 22.10 -28.20
CA LEU A 774 -20.54 22.08 -29.57
C LEU A 774 -19.37 23.05 -29.72
N GLY A 775 -19.47 24.28 -29.17
CA GLY A 775 -18.44 25.31 -29.21
C GLY A 775 -17.12 24.83 -28.59
N LYS A 776 -17.16 24.19 -27.44
CA LYS A 776 -15.95 23.60 -26.80
C LYS A 776 -15.20 22.64 -27.72
N ARG A 777 -15.92 21.83 -28.50
CA ARG A 777 -15.30 20.89 -29.47
C ARG A 777 -14.67 21.63 -30.67
N LEU A 778 -15.23 22.78 -31.03
CA LEU A 778 -14.74 23.62 -32.14
C LEU A 778 -13.52 24.46 -31.76
N GLN A 779 -13.28 24.72 -30.47
CA GLN A 779 -12.10 25.43 -29.96
C GLN A 779 -10.79 24.76 -30.39
N ALA A 780 -10.74 23.44 -30.52
CA ALA A 780 -9.57 22.73 -31.02
C ALA A 780 -9.15 23.16 -32.44
N ARG A 781 -10.13 23.70 -33.22
CA ARG A 781 -9.89 24.26 -34.56
C ARG A 781 -9.90 25.80 -34.57
N ARG A 782 -9.92 26.43 -33.42
CA ARG A 782 -10.00 27.89 -33.25
C ARG A 782 -11.26 28.51 -33.88
N LEU A 783 -12.33 27.72 -34.05
CA LEU A 783 -13.58 28.20 -34.58
C LEU A 783 -14.45 28.81 -33.46
N THR A 784 -15.04 29.98 -33.74
CA THR A 784 -16.01 30.64 -32.86
C THR A 784 -17.40 30.40 -33.44
N LEU A 785 -18.36 29.96 -32.63
CA LEU A 785 -19.74 29.72 -33.05
C LEU A 785 -20.63 30.84 -32.54
N ASP A 786 -21.24 31.60 -33.45
CA ASP A 786 -22.24 32.64 -33.16
C ASP A 786 -23.60 32.20 -33.70
N VAL A 787 -24.57 32.03 -32.80
CA VAL A 787 -25.90 31.54 -33.14
C VAL A 787 -26.94 32.64 -32.83
N THR A 788 -27.65 33.07 -33.82
CA THR A 788 -28.65 34.16 -33.67
C THR A 788 -29.78 33.74 -32.71
N PRO A 789 -30.41 34.69 -32.00
CA PRO A 789 -31.57 34.41 -31.14
C PRO A 789 -32.73 33.70 -31.87
N LYS A 790 -32.98 34.08 -33.13
CA LYS A 790 -33.98 33.41 -33.97
C LYS A 790 -33.66 31.95 -34.25
N ALA A 791 -32.39 31.64 -34.49
CA ALA A 791 -31.93 30.25 -34.70
C ALA A 791 -32.04 29.42 -33.41
N LYS A 792 -31.82 30.02 -32.24
CA LYS A 792 -32.02 29.36 -30.94
C LYS A 792 -33.49 29.06 -30.66
N GLU A 793 -34.38 30.01 -30.93
CA GLU A 793 -35.83 29.81 -30.82
C GLU A 793 -36.31 28.70 -31.78
N TRP A 794 -35.83 28.71 -33.03
CA TRP A 794 -36.13 27.69 -34.02
C TRP A 794 -35.72 26.31 -33.58
N LEU A 795 -34.50 26.17 -32.97
CA LEU A 795 -34.00 24.92 -32.40
C LEU A 795 -34.83 24.47 -31.21
N ALA A 796 -35.23 25.40 -30.33
CA ALA A 796 -36.03 25.09 -29.16
C ALA A 796 -37.43 24.57 -29.56
N GLU A 797 -38.08 25.22 -30.51
CA GLU A 797 -39.42 24.85 -30.97
C GLU A 797 -39.43 23.49 -31.67
N ARG A 798 -38.49 23.25 -32.59
CA ARG A 798 -38.42 21.98 -33.34
C ARG A 798 -37.69 20.84 -32.59
N GLY A 799 -36.92 21.17 -31.58
CA GLY A 799 -36.21 20.20 -30.73
C GLY A 799 -37.04 19.66 -29.58
N PHE A 800 -38.22 20.21 -29.34
CA PHE A 800 -39.13 19.73 -28.30
C PHE A 800 -40.15 18.74 -28.84
N ASP A 801 -40.33 17.65 -28.13
CA ASP A 801 -41.38 16.66 -28.41
C ASP A 801 -42.22 16.46 -27.15
N PRO A 802 -43.57 16.53 -27.23
CA PRO A 802 -44.46 16.36 -26.08
C PRO A 802 -44.26 15.03 -25.31
N LEU A 803 -43.83 13.97 -25.99
CA LEU A 803 -43.60 12.64 -25.41
C LEU A 803 -42.18 12.45 -24.90
N TYR A 804 -41.20 13.05 -25.61
CA TYR A 804 -39.76 12.83 -25.34
C TYR A 804 -39.05 14.05 -24.73
N GLY A 805 -39.80 15.16 -24.50
CA GLY A 805 -39.25 16.37 -23.91
C GLY A 805 -38.14 17.01 -24.76
N ALA A 806 -37.07 17.47 -24.12
CA ALA A 806 -35.89 18.04 -24.79
C ALA A 806 -34.88 17.00 -25.30
N ARG A 807 -35.18 15.70 -25.21
CA ARG A 807 -34.24 14.63 -25.63
C ARG A 807 -33.85 14.70 -27.11
N PRO A 808 -34.76 15.03 -28.06
CA PRO A 808 -34.43 15.18 -29.48
C PRO A 808 -33.52 16.39 -29.79
N LEU A 809 -33.45 17.38 -28.92
CA LEU A 809 -32.76 18.64 -29.15
C LEU A 809 -31.27 18.46 -29.48
N ARG A 810 -30.56 17.63 -28.71
CA ARG A 810 -29.12 17.35 -28.99
C ARG A 810 -28.89 16.76 -30.38
N ARG A 811 -29.80 15.90 -30.82
CA ARG A 811 -29.74 15.32 -32.16
C ARG A 811 -30.05 16.34 -33.23
N LEU A 812 -31.01 17.20 -32.98
CA LEU A 812 -31.37 18.31 -33.89
C LEU A 812 -30.19 19.28 -34.05
N VAL A 813 -29.54 19.72 -32.96
CA VAL A 813 -28.34 20.56 -33.01
C VAL A 813 -27.22 19.90 -33.82
N GLN A 814 -27.00 18.62 -33.60
CA GLN A 814 -25.99 17.88 -34.38
C GLN A 814 -26.33 17.84 -35.88
N GLN A 815 -27.58 17.59 -36.24
CA GLN A 815 -28.01 17.50 -37.64
C GLN A 815 -28.11 18.88 -38.32
N ALA A 816 -28.69 19.86 -37.66
CA ALA A 816 -28.95 21.18 -38.25
C ALA A 816 -27.69 22.06 -38.33
N ILE A 817 -26.76 21.94 -37.34
CA ILE A 817 -25.54 22.73 -37.30
C ILE A 817 -24.31 21.87 -37.56
N GLY A 818 -24.11 20.78 -36.81
CA GLY A 818 -22.87 20.00 -36.84
C GLY A 818 -22.60 19.37 -38.21
N ASP A 819 -23.60 18.75 -38.84
CA ASP A 819 -23.44 18.12 -40.15
C ASP A 819 -23.22 19.15 -41.27
N ARG A 820 -23.87 20.33 -41.20
CA ARG A 820 -23.67 21.42 -42.14
C ARG A 820 -22.30 22.06 -41.99
N LEU A 821 -21.88 22.31 -40.76
CA LEU A 821 -20.57 22.84 -40.46
C LEU A 821 -19.47 21.87 -40.94
N ALA A 822 -19.63 20.56 -40.71
CA ALA A 822 -18.70 19.58 -41.21
C ALA A 822 -18.58 19.60 -42.75
N LYS A 823 -19.70 19.76 -43.48
CA LYS A 823 -19.68 19.90 -44.93
C LYS A 823 -18.95 21.15 -45.37
N ALA A 824 -19.23 22.31 -44.75
CA ALA A 824 -18.60 23.59 -45.07
C ALA A 824 -17.09 23.57 -44.79
N LEU A 825 -16.66 22.95 -43.70
CA LEU A 825 -15.23 22.77 -43.39
C LEU A 825 -14.52 21.86 -44.42
N LEU A 826 -15.18 20.78 -44.85
CA LEU A 826 -14.60 19.88 -45.86
C LEU A 826 -14.59 20.49 -47.25
N ALA A 827 -15.56 21.37 -47.57
CA ALA A 827 -15.60 22.10 -48.82
C ALA A 827 -14.61 23.28 -48.86
N GLY A 828 -14.08 23.71 -47.71
CA GLY A 828 -13.15 24.86 -47.61
C GLY A 828 -13.89 26.21 -47.53
N ASP A 829 -15.21 26.20 -47.38
CA ASP A 829 -16.03 27.43 -47.24
C ASP A 829 -15.82 28.06 -45.84
N ILE A 830 -15.44 27.26 -44.84
CA ILE A 830 -15.09 27.69 -43.49
C ILE A 830 -13.71 27.15 -43.20
N ARG A 831 -12.85 27.97 -42.63
CA ARG A 831 -11.45 27.65 -42.31
C ARG A 831 -11.17 27.73 -40.82
N ASP A 832 -10.11 27.06 -40.40
CA ASP A 832 -9.67 27.13 -38.99
C ASP A 832 -9.33 28.58 -38.61
N GLY A 833 -9.98 29.08 -37.56
CA GLY A 833 -9.86 30.47 -37.09
C GLY A 833 -11.08 31.36 -37.43
N ASP A 834 -12.00 30.88 -38.26
CA ASP A 834 -13.18 31.66 -38.65
C ASP A 834 -14.25 31.78 -37.56
N THR A 835 -15.04 32.82 -37.62
CA THR A 835 -16.29 32.94 -36.84
C THR A 835 -17.43 32.41 -37.70
N VAL A 836 -18.15 31.43 -37.18
CA VAL A 836 -19.26 30.74 -37.86
C VAL A 836 -20.57 31.32 -37.36
N VAL A 837 -21.33 31.93 -38.24
CA VAL A 837 -22.67 32.49 -37.95
C VAL A 837 -23.74 31.47 -38.35
N VAL A 838 -24.65 31.19 -37.43
CA VAL A 838 -25.82 30.32 -37.65
C VAL A 838 -27.09 31.17 -37.56
N ASP A 839 -27.88 31.22 -38.63
CA ASP A 839 -29.15 31.91 -38.69
C ASP A 839 -30.24 31.06 -39.34
N VAL A 840 -31.49 31.52 -39.27
CA VAL A 840 -32.62 30.85 -39.92
C VAL A 840 -32.60 31.19 -41.40
N ALA A 841 -32.69 30.19 -42.24
CA ALA A 841 -32.76 30.38 -43.69
C ALA A 841 -34.03 31.15 -44.07
N GLY A 842 -34.00 31.83 -45.24
CA GLY A 842 -35.11 32.64 -45.71
C GLY A 842 -36.41 31.88 -45.92
N ASP A 843 -36.37 30.56 -45.99
CA ASP A 843 -37.55 29.68 -46.05
C ASP A 843 -38.18 29.37 -44.66
N GLY A 844 -37.48 29.70 -43.58
CA GLY A 844 -37.90 29.39 -42.22
C GLY A 844 -37.83 27.89 -41.85
N GLU A 845 -37.46 27.02 -42.80
CA GLU A 845 -37.50 25.57 -42.61
C GLU A 845 -36.15 24.95 -42.23
N SER A 846 -35.07 25.72 -42.37
CA SER A 846 -33.70 25.25 -42.11
C SER A 846 -32.82 26.36 -41.55
N LEU A 847 -31.59 25.95 -41.04
CA LEU A 847 -30.57 26.90 -40.58
C LEU A 847 -29.50 27.08 -41.65
N THR A 848 -28.98 28.30 -41.80
CA THR A 848 -27.77 28.59 -42.55
C THR A 848 -26.57 28.51 -41.62
N VAL A 849 -25.40 28.07 -42.16
CA VAL A 849 -24.14 27.95 -41.43
C VAL A 849 -23.05 28.52 -42.34
N GLU A 850 -22.59 29.72 -42.08
CA GLU A 850 -21.72 30.49 -42.95
C GLU A 850 -20.57 31.13 -42.16
N ALA A 851 -19.43 31.36 -42.78
CA ALA A 851 -18.38 32.16 -42.18
C ALA A 851 -18.82 33.63 -42.06
N ALA A 852 -18.55 34.27 -40.93
CA ALA A 852 -18.77 35.70 -40.82
C ALA A 852 -17.95 36.43 -41.88
N VAL A 853 -18.57 37.19 -42.72
CA VAL A 853 -17.89 38.08 -43.66
C VAL A 853 -17.45 39.30 -42.84
N ASP A 854 -16.12 39.42 -42.63
CA ASP A 854 -15.55 40.66 -42.08
C ASP A 854 -16.03 41.84 -42.87
N ALA A 855 -16.91 42.63 -42.30
CA ALA A 855 -17.32 43.91 -42.87
C ALA A 855 -16.25 44.96 -42.53
N GLU A 856 -15.06 44.81 -43.05
CA GLU A 856 -14.05 45.86 -43.13
C GLU A 856 -12.98 45.56 -44.20
N VAL A 857 -13.21 45.97 -45.35
CA VAL A 857 -12.28 46.65 -46.23
C VAL A 857 -13.11 47.29 -47.38
N VAL A 858 -13.67 48.49 -47.15
CA VAL A 858 -13.89 49.47 -48.20
C VAL A 858 -13.23 50.79 -47.80
#